data_7a8cfedeb82641bff58294f21878aa8e
#
_entry.id   7a8cfedeb82641bff58294f21878aa8e
#
_cell.length_a   1.000
_cell.length_b   1.000
_cell.length_c   1.000
_cell.angle_alpha   90.00
_cell.angle_beta   90.00
_cell.angle_gamma   90.00
#
_symmetry.space_group_name_H-M   'P 1'
#
loop_
_entity.id
_entity.type
_entity.pdbx_description
1 polymer ?
#
loop_
_entity_poly.entity_id
_entity_poly.type
_entity_poly.pdbx_seq_one_letter_code
_entity_poly.pdbx_strand_id
1 'polypeptide(L)'
;MEPLNRPPRKRKLSLPKKMLFSVVATLGFFLSLETILAVVGVQREVSVDDPFVGFSDLIPLMELSQNDDGEKRFSTAQNKLRWFNAQSFPKIKQPGTKRIFCMGGSTTYGHPYRDSTSFPGWLREFLPVVDSSHQWEVINAGGISYASYRVAALMEELVQYEPDLFVVYSVHNEFLERRTYKGMFKKSQLTLRAHALLASTRTWELTDRFLKQARKWTTQSSATGATPAKAPASHADVLAPEVDEILNHTIGPVDYHRDVDWRANVLNHYEANLRRMIGIAKRSGAQIVFVTPSANEKNCSPFKSEHRPGLSLLDSERLELLAGNAGSHSDAANAANALDIREALESLQETIQIDPNYADYHYRLGKAYFALHRYSDAQQSFCRAVDEDVCPLRAVPEIRQAIERVCREMRVPMVDFEQRLRLLCESEQGHAILGDEYFLDHVHPTVDVNRRLALWIIEELQSRSLILGRSVVDNSLSSSLAAAEKKVFSAIDTELQGFSLRNLAKVLHWAGKFEEAAPRARDALELLPNDPESRFVLADCLNNIGQPEDALLEYEKLFANGEDYPRAFHPYGELLAEAGKLNQAKAYLLLAILQNPNNAGAFHRLGVVHLQLGEFEFAVESLEESNRLYPGDTATLFYLETAKTKQREQPERR
;
A
#
# COMPACT_ATOMS: atom_id res chain seq x y z
N MET A 1 -58.65 71.45 -11.86
CA MET A 1 -58.46 70.01 -11.90
C MET A 1 -57.05 69.72 -12.25
N GLU A 2 -56.23 69.51 -11.24
CA GLU A 2 -54.81 69.13 -11.44
C GLU A 2 -54.71 67.66 -11.79
N PRO A 3 -53.82 67.21 -12.71
CA PRO A 3 -53.66 65.82 -13.02
C PRO A 3 -52.77 65.15 -11.96
N LEU A 4 -53.29 64.09 -11.33
CA LEU A 4 -52.59 63.21 -10.39
C LEU A 4 -51.36 62.58 -10.99
N ASN A 5 -50.23 62.96 -10.44
CA ASN A 5 -48.89 62.42 -10.78
C ASN A 5 -48.81 60.95 -10.34
N ARG A 6 -48.91 59.99 -11.28
CA ARG A 6 -48.69 58.53 -11.00
C ARG A 6 -47.21 58.27 -10.82
N PRO A 7 -46.76 57.58 -9.72
CA PRO A 7 -45.37 57.25 -9.54
C PRO A 7 -44.87 56.28 -10.63
N PRO A 8 -43.59 56.38 -11.06
CA PRO A 8 -43.07 55.54 -12.14
C PRO A 8 -43.10 54.07 -11.72
N ARG A 9 -43.68 53.22 -12.58
CA ARG A 9 -43.72 51.78 -12.43
C ARG A 9 -42.27 51.27 -12.41
N LYS A 10 -41.78 50.73 -11.27
CA LYS A 10 -40.53 50.03 -11.13
C LYS A 10 -40.49 48.88 -12.12
N ARG A 11 -39.63 48.93 -13.15
CA ARG A 11 -39.41 47.85 -14.10
C ARG A 11 -38.89 46.63 -13.35
N LYS A 12 -39.68 45.55 -13.25
CA LYS A 12 -39.25 44.27 -12.68
C LYS A 12 -38.22 43.66 -13.62
N LEU A 13 -37.02 43.40 -13.12
CA LEU A 13 -35.99 42.69 -13.86
C LEU A 13 -36.47 41.29 -14.28
N SER A 14 -36.18 40.88 -15.50
CA SER A 14 -36.51 39.54 -16.01
C SER A 14 -35.74 38.46 -15.22
N LEU A 15 -36.27 37.26 -15.12
CA LEU A 15 -35.69 36.14 -14.37
C LEU A 15 -34.22 35.88 -14.77
N PRO A 16 -33.82 35.86 -16.07
CA PRO A 16 -32.42 35.70 -16.48
C PRO A 16 -31.50 36.78 -15.96
N LYS A 17 -31.97 38.03 -15.93
CA LYS A 17 -31.17 39.16 -15.39
C LYS A 17 -31.02 39.08 -13.87
N LYS A 18 -32.02 38.56 -13.14
CA LYS A 18 -31.89 38.30 -11.71
C LYS A 18 -30.90 37.20 -11.41
N MET A 19 -30.94 36.11 -12.19
CA MET A 19 -29.98 35.01 -12.06
C MET A 19 -28.54 35.47 -12.38
N LEU A 20 -28.35 36.22 -13.46
CA LEU A 20 -27.04 36.79 -13.77
C LEU A 20 -26.53 37.71 -12.66
N PHE A 21 -27.39 38.58 -12.11
CA PHE A 21 -27.00 39.47 -11.03
C PHE A 21 -26.66 38.72 -9.73
N SER A 22 -27.38 37.63 -9.44
CA SER A 22 -27.10 36.76 -8.29
C SER A 22 -25.74 36.09 -8.47
N VAL A 23 -25.45 35.54 -9.64
CA VAL A 23 -24.16 34.90 -9.94
C VAL A 23 -22.99 35.91 -9.81
N VAL A 24 -23.13 37.10 -10.41
CA VAL A 24 -22.10 38.15 -10.35
C VAL A 24 -21.88 38.62 -8.91
N ALA A 25 -22.97 38.83 -8.13
CA ALA A 25 -22.86 39.21 -6.73
C ALA A 25 -22.17 38.12 -5.86
N THR A 26 -22.52 36.84 -6.10
CA THR A 26 -21.91 35.73 -5.39
C THR A 26 -20.43 35.60 -5.73
N LEU A 27 -20.06 35.68 -7.00
CA LEU A 27 -18.65 35.66 -7.43
C LEU A 27 -17.87 36.86 -6.86
N GLY A 28 -18.47 38.05 -6.88
CA GLY A 28 -17.87 39.28 -6.30
C GLY A 28 -17.63 39.15 -4.80
N PHE A 29 -18.59 38.54 -4.07
CA PHE A 29 -18.45 38.27 -2.65
C PHE A 29 -17.27 37.30 -2.36
N PHE A 30 -17.21 36.18 -3.06
CA PHE A 30 -16.10 35.23 -2.85
C PHE A 30 -14.75 35.80 -3.26
N LEU A 31 -14.67 36.57 -4.34
CA LEU A 31 -13.42 37.23 -4.76
C LEU A 31 -12.95 38.26 -3.72
N SER A 32 -13.89 39.02 -3.15
CA SER A 32 -13.58 39.97 -2.08
C SER A 32 -13.13 39.26 -0.81
N LEU A 33 -13.75 38.16 -0.45
CA LEU A 33 -13.39 37.34 0.70
C LEU A 33 -11.99 36.73 0.52
N GLU A 34 -11.69 36.15 -0.65
CA GLU A 34 -10.35 35.65 -0.99
C GLU A 34 -9.26 36.74 -0.88
N THR A 35 -9.58 37.95 -1.35
CA THR A 35 -8.65 39.10 -1.25
C THR A 35 -8.43 39.51 0.20
N ILE A 36 -9.46 39.57 1.00
CA ILE A 36 -9.37 39.87 2.45
C ILE A 36 -8.50 38.84 3.15
N LEU A 37 -8.76 37.54 2.88
CA LEU A 37 -8.01 36.44 3.48
C LEU A 37 -6.54 36.46 3.06
N ALA A 38 -6.24 36.90 1.83
CA ALA A 38 -4.87 37.08 1.36
C ALA A 38 -4.16 38.21 2.13
N VAL A 39 -4.85 39.33 2.36
CA VAL A 39 -4.29 40.50 3.09
C VAL A 39 -4.08 40.15 4.57
N VAL A 40 -4.96 39.36 5.17
CA VAL A 40 -4.86 38.91 6.57
C VAL A 40 -3.76 37.84 6.74
N GLY A 41 -3.15 37.36 5.66
CA GLY A 41 -2.03 36.40 5.71
C GLY A 41 -2.47 34.93 5.83
N VAL A 42 -3.74 34.61 5.56
CA VAL A 42 -4.16 33.22 5.46
C VAL A 42 -3.46 32.60 4.26
N GLN A 43 -2.55 31.68 4.54
CA GLN A 43 -1.85 30.96 3.48
C GLN A 43 -2.81 29.99 2.79
N ARG A 44 -2.60 29.74 1.50
CA ARG A 44 -3.22 28.65 0.78
C ARG A 44 -2.49 27.36 1.19
N GLU A 45 -2.94 26.70 2.23
CA GLU A 45 -2.62 25.30 2.40
C GLU A 45 -3.59 24.54 1.50
N VAL A 46 -3.08 24.01 0.39
CA VAL A 46 -3.83 23.03 -0.38
C VAL A 46 -3.99 21.84 0.55
N SER A 47 -5.25 21.50 0.88
CA SER A 47 -5.55 20.40 1.79
C SER A 47 -4.83 19.15 1.32
N VAL A 48 -3.83 18.72 2.09
CA VAL A 48 -3.04 17.52 1.84
C VAL A 48 -3.96 16.29 1.81
N ASP A 49 -5.12 16.39 2.43
CA ASP A 49 -6.10 15.31 2.60
C ASP A 49 -7.22 15.27 1.54
N ASP A 50 -7.13 16.08 0.48
CA ASP A 50 -8.14 16.02 -0.58
C ASP A 50 -7.82 14.94 -1.61
N PRO A 51 -8.51 13.78 -1.59
CA PRO A 51 -8.25 12.69 -2.52
C PRO A 51 -8.53 13.08 -3.99
N PHE A 52 -9.29 14.16 -4.23
CA PHE A 52 -9.57 14.62 -5.59
C PHE A 52 -8.41 15.36 -6.22
N VAL A 53 -7.48 15.92 -5.43
CA VAL A 53 -6.29 16.61 -5.94
C VAL A 53 -5.42 15.66 -6.78
N GLY A 54 -5.28 14.41 -6.36
CA GLY A 54 -4.55 13.37 -7.12
C GLY A 54 -5.22 13.01 -8.47
N PHE A 55 -6.50 13.33 -8.67
CA PHE A 55 -7.27 13.02 -9.88
C PHE A 55 -7.56 14.24 -10.75
N SER A 56 -7.17 15.43 -10.31
CA SER A 56 -7.42 16.67 -11.04
C SER A 56 -6.26 17.00 -11.97
N ASP A 57 -6.59 17.27 -13.24
CA ASP A 57 -5.68 17.82 -14.23
C ASP A 57 -5.53 19.36 -14.17
N LEU A 58 -6.22 20.01 -13.22
CA LEU A 58 -6.13 21.45 -13.00
C LEU A 58 -4.84 21.88 -12.31
N ILE A 59 -4.24 21.01 -11.52
CA ILE A 59 -2.96 21.27 -10.86
C ILE A 59 -1.95 20.33 -11.52
N PRO A 60 -1.02 20.86 -12.31
CA PRO A 60 -0.01 20.05 -12.98
C PRO A 60 0.91 19.38 -11.97
N LEU A 61 1.57 18.29 -12.40
CA LEU A 61 2.62 17.66 -11.59
C LEU A 61 3.79 18.60 -11.36
N MET A 62 4.14 19.38 -12.41
CA MET A 62 5.30 20.25 -12.38
C MET A 62 4.88 21.72 -12.40
N GLU A 63 5.35 22.49 -11.44
CA GLU A 63 5.17 23.93 -11.34
C GLU A 63 6.47 24.67 -11.62
N LEU A 64 6.35 25.90 -12.16
CA LEU A 64 7.50 26.74 -12.39
C LEU A 64 8.03 27.26 -11.05
N SER A 65 9.28 26.96 -10.76
CA SER A 65 10.02 27.38 -9.57
C SER A 65 11.30 28.12 -9.95
N GLN A 66 12.02 28.62 -8.97
CA GLN A 66 13.32 29.24 -9.12
C GLN A 66 14.23 28.70 -8.02
N ASN A 67 15.46 28.32 -8.40
CA ASN A 67 16.47 27.93 -7.43
C ASN A 67 17.13 29.17 -6.78
N ASP A 68 18.00 28.94 -5.82
CA ASP A 68 18.72 30.02 -5.08
C ASP A 68 19.58 30.89 -5.99
N ASP A 69 20.04 30.34 -7.12
CA ASP A 69 20.84 31.09 -8.14
C ASP A 69 19.95 31.85 -9.12
N GLY A 70 18.64 31.84 -8.97
CA GLY A 70 17.70 32.54 -9.84
C GLY A 70 17.37 31.82 -11.14
N GLU A 71 17.83 30.57 -11.36
CA GLU A 71 17.52 29.79 -12.54
C GLU A 71 16.06 29.28 -12.47
N LYS A 72 15.32 29.44 -13.57
CA LYS A 72 13.97 28.95 -13.69
C LYS A 72 13.97 27.44 -13.92
N ARG A 73 13.26 26.73 -13.07
CA ARG A 73 13.14 25.27 -13.09
C ARG A 73 11.68 24.86 -13.06
N PHE A 74 11.38 23.64 -13.47
CA PHE A 74 10.15 22.95 -13.14
C PHE A 74 10.42 22.07 -11.92
N SER A 75 9.54 22.15 -10.92
CA SER A 75 9.63 21.33 -9.70
C SER A 75 8.28 20.68 -9.43
N THR A 76 8.29 19.52 -8.77
CA THR A 76 7.06 18.85 -8.36
C THR A 76 6.20 19.80 -7.52
N ALA A 77 4.94 19.97 -7.89
CA ALA A 77 3.99 20.81 -7.17
C ALA A 77 3.82 20.34 -5.72
N GLN A 78 3.78 21.28 -4.77
CA GLN A 78 3.78 20.99 -3.33
C GLN A 78 2.63 20.05 -2.94
N ASN A 79 1.45 20.22 -3.50
CA ASN A 79 0.28 19.37 -3.25
C ASN A 79 0.34 17.99 -3.91
N LYS A 80 1.34 17.73 -4.75
CA LYS A 80 1.59 16.43 -5.40
C LYS A 80 2.66 15.61 -4.66
N LEU A 81 3.42 16.22 -3.75
CA LEU A 81 4.49 15.55 -2.99
C LEU A 81 3.97 14.39 -2.13
N ARG A 82 2.69 14.37 -1.86
CA ARG A 82 2.02 13.23 -1.23
C ARG A 82 2.03 11.98 -2.11
N TRP A 83 1.95 12.11 -3.43
CA TRP A 83 1.79 11.01 -4.39
C TRP A 83 3.04 10.76 -5.23
N PHE A 84 3.93 11.76 -5.31
CA PHE A 84 5.09 11.78 -6.17
C PHE A 84 6.33 12.19 -5.41
N ASN A 85 7.49 11.73 -5.88
CA ASN A 85 8.77 12.21 -5.40
C ASN A 85 9.00 13.69 -5.75
N ALA A 86 9.74 14.40 -4.91
CA ALA A 86 10.24 15.71 -5.22
C ALA A 86 11.26 15.63 -6.39
N GLN A 87 10.94 16.23 -7.51
CA GLN A 87 11.76 16.28 -8.72
C GLN A 87 11.95 17.72 -9.14
N SER A 88 13.10 18.02 -9.75
CA SER A 88 13.35 19.35 -10.33
C SER A 88 14.30 19.24 -11.51
N PHE A 89 13.98 19.97 -12.61
CA PHE A 89 14.81 20.04 -13.80
C PHE A 89 14.74 21.44 -14.44
N PRO A 90 15.77 21.88 -15.21
CA PRO A 90 15.79 23.18 -15.83
C PRO A 90 14.59 23.42 -16.74
N LYS A 91 14.02 24.65 -16.70
CA LYS A 91 12.93 25.03 -17.60
C LYS A 91 13.36 24.95 -19.07
N ILE A 92 14.55 25.40 -19.37
CA ILE A 92 15.12 25.38 -20.72
C ILE A 92 16.02 24.15 -20.82
N LYS A 93 15.66 23.24 -21.71
CA LYS A 93 16.48 22.05 -22.01
C LYS A 93 17.74 22.49 -22.75
N GLN A 94 18.89 22.17 -22.20
CA GLN A 94 20.17 22.55 -22.79
C GLN A 94 20.48 21.70 -24.03
N PRO A 95 21.21 22.24 -25.04
CA PRO A 95 21.66 21.45 -26.17
C PRO A 95 22.49 20.23 -25.71
N GLY A 96 22.22 19.07 -26.31
CA GLY A 96 22.87 17.81 -25.92
C GLY A 96 22.28 17.12 -24.68
N THR A 97 21.23 17.69 -24.07
CA THR A 97 20.51 17.04 -22.98
C THR A 97 19.50 16.04 -23.50
N LYS A 98 19.45 14.88 -22.85
CA LYS A 98 18.42 13.86 -23.02
C LYS A 98 17.54 13.81 -21.77
N ARG A 99 16.25 14.06 -21.95
CA ARG A 99 15.23 14.10 -20.87
C ARG A 99 14.37 12.84 -20.91
N ILE A 100 14.44 12.08 -19.81
CA ILE A 100 13.71 10.82 -19.64
C ILE A 100 12.69 10.99 -18.52
N PHE A 101 11.42 10.65 -18.79
CA PHE A 101 10.40 10.51 -17.76
C PHE A 101 10.13 9.03 -17.50
N CYS A 102 10.35 8.60 -16.25
CA CYS A 102 9.99 7.27 -15.77
C CYS A 102 8.59 7.33 -15.16
N MET A 103 7.66 6.57 -15.74
CA MET A 103 6.23 6.65 -15.47
C MET A 103 5.71 5.34 -14.89
N GLY A 104 4.79 5.41 -13.93
CA GLY A 104 4.18 4.20 -13.37
C GLY A 104 3.55 4.41 -12.02
N GLY A 105 3.39 3.32 -11.28
CA GLY A 105 2.86 3.28 -9.93
C GLY A 105 3.94 3.40 -8.84
N SER A 106 3.65 2.82 -7.67
CA SER A 106 4.56 2.78 -6.50
C SER A 106 5.90 2.09 -6.80
N THR A 107 5.94 1.12 -7.69
CA THR A 107 7.16 0.45 -8.15
C THR A 107 8.12 1.39 -8.89
N THR A 108 7.57 2.33 -9.68
CA THR A 108 8.37 3.39 -10.32
C THR A 108 8.75 4.48 -9.32
N TYR A 109 7.83 4.83 -8.41
CA TYR A 109 8.10 5.76 -7.31
C TYR A 109 9.31 5.32 -6.49
N GLY A 110 9.48 4.01 -6.24
CA GLY A 110 10.53 3.42 -5.42
C GLY A 110 10.06 3.06 -4.00
N HIS A 111 8.73 2.84 -3.83
CA HIS A 111 8.17 2.42 -2.54
C HIS A 111 8.76 1.07 -2.08
N PRO A 112 8.95 0.82 -0.78
CA PRO A 112 8.70 1.69 0.39
C PRO A 112 9.80 2.73 0.62
N TYR A 113 10.88 2.67 -0.15
CA TYR A 113 12.00 3.60 -0.06
C TYR A 113 11.75 4.88 -0.87
N ARG A 114 12.82 5.60 -1.22
CA ARG A 114 12.73 6.88 -1.94
C ARG A 114 13.31 6.78 -3.35
N ASP A 115 13.19 7.88 -4.07
CA ASP A 115 13.64 8.05 -5.46
C ASP A 115 15.09 7.59 -5.71
N SER A 116 16.02 7.89 -4.80
CA SER A 116 17.45 7.58 -4.98
C SER A 116 17.77 6.10 -5.19
N THR A 117 16.96 5.20 -4.63
CA THR A 117 17.14 3.74 -4.73
C THR A 117 16.14 3.07 -5.68
N SER A 118 15.25 3.85 -6.31
CA SER A 118 14.36 3.39 -7.36
C SER A 118 15.12 3.17 -8.67
N PHE A 119 14.57 2.41 -9.63
CA PHE A 119 15.23 2.25 -10.93
C PHE A 119 15.45 3.60 -11.68
N PRO A 120 14.54 4.62 -11.60
CA PRO A 120 14.85 5.96 -12.11
C PRO A 120 16.05 6.61 -11.44
N GLY A 121 16.20 6.44 -10.13
CA GLY A 121 17.37 6.91 -9.39
C GLY A 121 18.67 6.27 -9.89
N TRP A 122 18.66 4.96 -10.06
CA TRP A 122 19.79 4.22 -10.64
C TRP A 122 20.10 4.62 -12.09
N LEU A 123 19.08 4.82 -12.92
CA LEU A 123 19.27 5.33 -14.29
C LEU A 123 19.98 6.69 -14.31
N ARG A 124 19.67 7.57 -13.36
CA ARG A 124 20.28 8.88 -13.21
C ARG A 124 21.78 8.80 -12.96
N GLU A 125 22.21 7.78 -12.22
CA GLU A 125 23.64 7.57 -11.90
C GLU A 125 24.37 6.77 -12.99
N PHE A 126 23.70 5.81 -13.65
CA PHE A 126 24.36 4.95 -14.62
C PHE A 126 24.46 5.53 -16.04
N LEU A 127 23.44 6.27 -16.50
CA LEU A 127 23.43 6.81 -17.86
C LEU A 127 24.63 7.72 -18.17
N PRO A 128 25.04 8.66 -17.28
CA PRO A 128 26.24 9.47 -17.53
C PRO A 128 27.53 8.67 -17.61
N VAL A 129 27.60 7.48 -16.95
CA VAL A 129 28.75 6.58 -16.99
C VAL A 129 28.78 5.82 -18.33
N VAL A 130 27.63 5.36 -18.79
CA VAL A 130 27.47 4.56 -20.01
C VAL A 130 27.61 5.42 -21.26
N ASP A 131 26.97 6.60 -21.26
CA ASP A 131 26.99 7.54 -22.37
C ASP A 131 27.30 8.96 -21.87
N SER A 132 28.57 9.32 -21.88
CA SER A 132 29.06 10.64 -21.51
C SER A 132 28.95 11.69 -22.62
N SER A 133 28.42 11.32 -23.80
CA SER A 133 28.22 12.25 -24.92
C SER A 133 27.00 13.16 -24.75
N HIS A 134 26.09 12.81 -23.84
CA HIS A 134 24.90 13.55 -23.52
C HIS A 134 24.85 13.96 -22.05
N GLN A 135 24.12 15.04 -21.76
CA GLN A 135 23.64 15.31 -20.41
C GLN A 135 22.31 14.57 -20.19
N TRP A 136 22.16 13.95 -19.03
CA TRP A 136 21.00 13.12 -18.74
C TRP A 136 20.13 13.75 -17.65
N GLU A 137 18.87 13.98 -17.96
CA GLU A 137 17.84 14.38 -17.02
C GLU A 137 16.83 13.24 -16.88
N VAL A 138 16.92 12.49 -15.79
CA VAL A 138 16.00 11.39 -15.48
C VAL A 138 15.04 11.82 -14.39
N ILE A 139 13.78 11.94 -14.74
CA ILE A 139 12.70 12.42 -13.87
C ILE A 139 11.81 11.23 -13.48
N ASN A 140 11.71 11.01 -12.17
CA ASN A 140 10.81 10.01 -11.62
C ASN A 140 9.39 10.61 -11.51
N ALA A 141 8.53 10.28 -12.43
CA ALA A 141 7.11 10.62 -12.45
C ALA A 141 6.21 9.42 -12.08
N GLY A 142 6.74 8.51 -11.25
CA GLY A 142 5.97 7.45 -10.63
C GLY A 142 5.03 8.01 -9.56
N GLY A 143 3.75 7.65 -9.64
CA GLY A 143 2.72 8.06 -8.67
C GLY A 143 2.21 6.88 -7.86
N ILE A 144 2.14 7.02 -6.53
CA ILE A 144 1.60 5.96 -5.66
C ILE A 144 0.18 5.61 -6.10
N SER A 145 -0.11 4.31 -6.23
CA SER A 145 -1.42 3.75 -6.65
C SER A 145 -1.90 4.19 -8.05
N TYR A 146 -1.02 4.67 -8.94
CA TYR A 146 -1.39 5.08 -10.29
C TYR A 146 -1.61 3.88 -11.20
N ALA A 147 -2.80 3.78 -11.81
CA ALA A 147 -3.09 2.85 -12.90
C ALA A 147 -2.81 3.50 -14.27
N SER A 148 -2.81 2.69 -15.32
CA SER A 148 -2.39 3.07 -16.68
C SER A 148 -3.11 4.30 -17.25
N TYR A 149 -4.41 4.48 -16.96
CA TYR A 149 -5.17 5.62 -17.50
C TYR A 149 -4.71 6.95 -16.90
N ARG A 150 -4.29 6.96 -15.62
CA ARG A 150 -3.71 8.15 -14.97
C ARG A 150 -2.30 8.42 -15.47
N VAL A 151 -1.51 7.36 -15.69
CA VAL A 151 -0.20 7.47 -16.33
C VAL A 151 -0.32 8.06 -17.74
N ALA A 152 -1.28 7.61 -18.53
CA ALA A 152 -1.54 8.18 -19.85
C ALA A 152 -1.98 9.66 -19.82
N ALA A 153 -2.81 10.03 -18.84
CA ALA A 153 -3.20 11.43 -18.64
C ALA A 153 -2.01 12.30 -18.20
N LEU A 154 -1.16 11.79 -17.31
CA LEU A 154 0.05 12.47 -16.89
C LEU A 154 1.06 12.62 -18.04
N MET A 155 1.19 11.63 -18.92
CA MET A 155 2.02 11.75 -20.11
C MET A 155 1.58 12.91 -21.01
N GLU A 156 0.27 13.19 -21.15
CA GLU A 156 -0.22 14.34 -21.92
C GLU A 156 0.21 15.68 -21.35
N GLU A 157 0.37 15.77 -20.03
CA GLU A 157 0.98 16.92 -19.38
C GLU A 157 2.48 17.00 -19.66
N LEU A 158 3.18 15.88 -19.49
CA LEU A 158 4.64 15.85 -19.50
C LEU A 158 5.28 16.08 -20.88
N VAL A 159 4.51 15.88 -21.97
CA VAL A 159 5.00 16.16 -23.34
C VAL A 159 5.42 17.63 -23.54
N GLN A 160 4.85 18.58 -22.80
CA GLN A 160 5.22 19.98 -22.87
C GLN A 160 6.64 20.28 -22.38
N TYR A 161 7.26 19.35 -21.66
CA TYR A 161 8.61 19.49 -21.10
C TYR A 161 9.68 18.84 -21.99
N GLU A 162 9.43 18.67 -23.27
CA GLU A 162 10.38 18.17 -24.28
C GLU A 162 11.04 16.82 -23.93
N PRO A 163 10.26 15.76 -23.68
CA PRO A 163 10.80 14.43 -23.42
C PRO A 163 11.50 13.85 -24.65
N ASP A 164 12.63 13.14 -24.46
CA ASP A 164 13.22 12.29 -25.49
C ASP A 164 12.75 10.85 -25.35
N LEU A 165 12.45 10.41 -24.12
CA LEU A 165 12.07 9.03 -23.83
C LEU A 165 11.11 8.97 -22.64
N PHE A 166 10.11 8.10 -22.77
CA PHE A 166 9.30 7.62 -21.66
C PHE A 166 9.65 6.16 -21.34
N VAL A 167 9.94 5.87 -20.06
CA VAL A 167 10.07 4.51 -19.52
C VAL A 167 8.82 4.24 -18.70
N VAL A 168 8.00 3.26 -19.09
CA VAL A 168 6.69 3.01 -18.48
C VAL A 168 6.66 1.67 -17.77
N TYR A 169 6.52 1.71 -16.44
CA TYR A 169 6.30 0.54 -15.59
C TYR A 169 4.99 0.72 -14.80
N SER A 170 3.84 0.52 -15.48
CA SER A 170 2.49 0.68 -14.93
C SER A 170 1.70 -0.60 -15.14
N VAL A 171 1.62 -1.47 -14.12
CA VAL A 171 1.17 -2.85 -14.30
C VAL A 171 0.33 -3.40 -13.12
N HIS A 172 0.51 -2.94 -11.88
CA HIS A 172 -0.07 -3.61 -10.70
C HIS A 172 -1.38 -2.99 -10.21
N ASN A 173 -1.67 -1.73 -10.53
CA ASN A 173 -2.78 -0.98 -9.92
C ASN A 173 -4.08 -0.99 -10.71
N GLU A 174 -4.19 -1.73 -11.81
CA GLU A 174 -5.32 -1.68 -12.74
C GLU A 174 -6.64 -2.12 -12.08
N PHE A 175 -6.58 -3.16 -11.27
CA PHE A 175 -7.72 -3.68 -10.54
C PHE A 175 -8.00 -2.93 -9.24
N LEU A 176 -6.95 -2.51 -8.54
CA LEU A 176 -7.02 -1.77 -7.30
C LEU A 176 -7.73 -0.44 -7.49
N GLU A 177 -7.25 0.38 -8.42
CA GLU A 177 -7.70 1.75 -8.55
C GLU A 177 -9.17 1.84 -8.93
N ARG A 178 -9.66 0.99 -9.83
CA ARG A 178 -11.07 0.98 -10.22
C ARG A 178 -12.03 0.64 -9.08
N ARG A 179 -11.65 -0.26 -8.17
CA ARG A 179 -12.48 -0.58 -7.01
C ARG A 179 -12.38 0.50 -5.93
N THR A 180 -11.19 0.91 -5.58
CA THR A 180 -10.92 1.91 -4.55
C THR A 180 -11.60 3.25 -4.87
N TYR A 181 -11.59 3.65 -6.13
CA TYR A 181 -12.09 4.95 -6.56
C TYR A 181 -13.40 4.89 -7.36
N LYS A 182 -14.15 3.79 -7.27
CA LYS A 182 -15.43 3.59 -8.00
C LYS A 182 -16.41 4.78 -7.86
N GLY A 183 -16.47 5.40 -6.70
CA GLY A 183 -17.29 6.59 -6.44
C GLY A 183 -16.81 7.85 -7.18
N MET A 184 -15.51 7.95 -7.43
CA MET A 184 -14.88 9.09 -8.13
C MET A 184 -15.06 8.97 -9.64
N PHE A 185 -14.98 7.77 -10.22
CA PHE A 185 -15.24 7.52 -11.64
C PHE A 185 -16.66 7.82 -12.07
N LYS A 186 -17.62 7.81 -11.13
CA LYS A 186 -19.00 8.21 -11.38
C LYS A 186 -19.18 9.73 -11.47
N LYS A 187 -18.22 10.53 -11.03
CA LYS A 187 -18.30 12.00 -11.06
C LYS A 187 -17.78 12.52 -12.40
N SER A 188 -18.48 13.51 -12.95
CA SER A 188 -18.04 14.11 -14.20
C SER A 188 -16.70 14.84 -14.02
N GLN A 189 -15.88 14.91 -15.07
CA GLN A 189 -14.65 15.71 -15.09
C GLN A 189 -14.89 17.17 -14.66
N LEU A 190 -16.05 17.71 -15.03
CA LEU A 190 -16.45 19.06 -14.64
C LEU A 190 -16.61 19.20 -13.11
N THR A 191 -17.16 18.16 -12.45
CA THR A 191 -17.33 18.14 -10.99
C THR A 191 -15.96 18.03 -10.28
N LEU A 192 -15.06 17.22 -10.81
CA LEU A 192 -13.71 17.08 -10.26
C LEU A 192 -12.92 18.40 -10.39
N ARG A 193 -13.00 19.06 -11.57
CA ARG A 193 -12.38 20.36 -11.81
C ARG A 193 -12.95 21.44 -10.89
N ALA A 194 -14.27 21.49 -10.73
CA ALA A 194 -14.92 22.44 -9.84
C ALA A 194 -14.48 22.23 -8.38
N HIS A 195 -14.37 20.97 -7.93
CA HIS A 195 -13.91 20.65 -6.58
C HIS A 195 -12.46 21.08 -6.37
N ALA A 196 -11.56 20.77 -7.29
CA ALA A 196 -10.16 21.15 -7.21
C ALA A 196 -9.97 22.67 -7.23
N LEU A 197 -10.75 23.41 -8.04
CA LEU A 197 -10.79 24.87 -8.02
C LEU A 197 -11.22 25.42 -6.64
N LEU A 198 -12.24 24.85 -6.04
CA LEU A 198 -12.70 25.25 -4.71
C LEU A 198 -11.65 24.90 -3.64
N ALA A 199 -11.08 23.70 -3.70
CA ALA A 199 -10.06 23.24 -2.75
C ALA A 199 -8.78 24.09 -2.79
N SER A 200 -8.48 24.79 -3.91
CA SER A 200 -7.35 25.71 -4.04
C SER A 200 -7.61 27.10 -3.46
N THR A 201 -8.79 27.37 -2.87
CA THR A 201 -9.13 28.68 -2.31
C THR A 201 -8.88 28.76 -0.79
N ARG A 202 -8.51 29.95 -0.30
CA ARG A 202 -8.36 30.22 1.14
C ARG A 202 -9.68 30.07 1.91
N THR A 203 -10.77 30.39 1.24
CA THR A 203 -12.14 30.23 1.78
C THR A 203 -12.45 28.75 2.07
N TRP A 204 -12.04 27.85 1.17
CA TRP A 204 -12.19 26.41 1.38
C TRP A 204 -11.38 25.91 2.58
N GLU A 205 -10.13 26.35 2.68
CA GLU A 205 -9.23 26.02 3.79
C GLU A 205 -9.83 26.35 5.15
N LEU A 206 -10.37 27.57 5.31
CA LEU A 206 -11.02 27.97 6.54
C LEU A 206 -12.27 27.13 6.82
N THR A 207 -13.05 26.83 5.79
CA THR A 207 -14.28 26.04 5.92
C THR A 207 -13.96 24.61 6.32
N ASP A 208 -12.93 24.00 5.72
CA ASP A 208 -12.49 22.65 6.02
C ASP A 208 -11.91 22.54 7.44
N ARG A 209 -11.06 23.48 7.85
CA ARG A 209 -10.57 23.58 9.24
C ARG A 209 -11.72 23.68 10.24
N PHE A 210 -12.71 24.51 9.95
CA PHE A 210 -13.89 24.66 10.82
C PHE A 210 -14.71 23.38 10.88
N LEU A 211 -14.95 22.71 9.75
CA LEU A 211 -15.69 21.45 9.69
C LEU A 211 -14.93 20.30 10.39
N LYS A 212 -13.62 20.21 10.23
CA LYS A 212 -12.76 19.25 10.94
C LYS A 212 -12.83 19.50 12.46
N GLN A 213 -12.79 20.77 12.88
CA GLN A 213 -12.88 21.12 14.30
C GLN A 213 -14.28 20.86 14.87
N ALA A 214 -15.35 21.13 14.10
CA ALA A 214 -16.72 20.82 14.49
C ALA A 214 -16.97 19.30 14.59
N ARG A 215 -16.40 18.50 13.69
CA ARG A 215 -16.44 17.04 13.78
C ARG A 215 -15.70 16.51 15.01
N LYS A 216 -14.53 17.06 15.34
CA LYS A 216 -13.84 16.72 16.60
C LYS A 216 -14.69 17.03 17.84
N TRP A 217 -15.45 18.10 17.83
CA TRP A 217 -16.36 18.46 18.93
C TRP A 217 -17.56 17.52 19.04
N THR A 218 -18.13 17.06 17.92
CA THR A 218 -19.24 16.10 17.93
C THR A 218 -18.79 14.69 18.30
N THR A 219 -17.56 14.29 17.99
CA THR A 219 -17.00 13.01 18.45
C THR A 219 -16.50 13.06 19.90
N GLN A 220 -16.09 14.22 20.42
CA GLN A 220 -15.74 14.40 21.82
C GLN A 220 -16.93 14.46 22.78
N SER A 221 -18.10 14.82 22.30
CA SER A 221 -19.32 14.80 23.15
C SER A 221 -19.90 13.39 23.35
N SER A 222 -19.37 12.37 22.66
CA SER A 222 -19.70 10.95 22.89
C SER A 222 -18.57 10.16 23.59
N ALA A 223 -17.47 10.81 23.96
CA ALA A 223 -16.37 10.19 24.71
C ALA A 223 -16.00 11.11 25.89
N THR A 224 -16.67 10.89 27.02
CA THR A 224 -16.26 11.48 28.28
C THR A 224 -14.96 10.81 28.75
N GLY A 225 -13.88 11.59 28.78
CA GLY A 225 -12.77 11.39 29.68
C GLY A 225 -11.56 10.58 29.18
N ALA A 226 -10.82 11.11 28.21
CA ALA A 226 -9.38 10.87 28.15
C ALA A 226 -8.71 12.11 27.57
N THR A 227 -7.85 12.73 28.34
CA THR A 227 -6.93 13.77 27.88
C THR A 227 -5.98 13.18 26.86
N PRO A 228 -5.87 13.72 25.64
CA PRO A 228 -4.85 13.25 24.71
C PRO A 228 -3.49 13.66 25.26
N ALA A 229 -2.68 12.67 25.62
CA ALA A 229 -1.25 12.87 25.82
C ALA A 229 -0.69 13.48 24.52
N LYS A 230 0.01 14.60 24.69
CA LYS A 230 0.71 15.30 23.62
C LYS A 230 1.77 14.35 23.07
N ALA A 231 1.49 13.76 21.90
CA ALA A 231 2.50 13.01 21.17
C ALA A 231 3.66 13.95 20.86
N PRO A 232 4.93 13.54 21.03
CA PRO A 232 6.05 14.35 20.61
C PRO A 232 5.96 14.58 19.10
N ALA A 233 5.99 15.85 18.73
CA ALA A 233 6.12 16.27 17.34
C ALA A 233 7.50 15.85 16.86
N SER A 234 7.62 14.71 16.21
CA SER A 234 8.80 14.35 15.42
C SER A 234 8.53 13.08 14.61
N HIS A 235 8.82 13.15 13.34
CA HIS A 235 8.91 12.04 12.38
C HIS A 235 7.62 11.38 11.86
N ALA A 236 6.43 11.71 12.34
CA ALA A 236 5.16 11.22 11.78
C ALA A 236 4.85 11.80 10.38
N ASP A 237 5.55 12.88 9.98
CA ASP A 237 5.31 13.55 8.68
C ASP A 237 6.01 12.89 7.49
N VAL A 238 6.83 11.87 7.72
CA VAL A 238 7.66 11.32 6.64
C VAL A 238 6.93 10.27 5.81
N LEU A 239 5.94 9.63 6.37
CA LEU A 239 5.13 8.63 5.65
C LEU A 239 3.76 8.53 6.31
N ALA A 240 2.85 9.46 6.01
CA ALA A 240 1.45 9.08 6.06
C ALA A 240 1.28 8.05 4.92
N PRO A 241 1.02 6.78 5.20
CA PRO A 241 0.79 5.78 4.16
C PRO A 241 -0.61 6.02 3.60
N GLU A 242 -0.68 6.80 2.56
CA GLU A 242 -1.94 7.23 1.98
C GLU A 242 -2.66 6.17 1.23
N VAL A 243 -1.90 5.21 0.71
CA VAL A 243 -2.43 3.94 0.25
C VAL A 243 -3.06 3.20 1.42
N ASP A 244 -2.47 3.30 2.60
CA ASP A 244 -2.94 2.68 3.83
C ASP A 244 -4.26 3.31 4.30
N GLU A 245 -4.39 4.62 4.42
CA GLU A 245 -5.64 5.24 4.88
C GLU A 245 -6.81 5.02 3.91
N ILE A 246 -6.61 5.08 2.60
CA ILE A 246 -7.66 4.90 1.61
C ILE A 246 -7.99 3.42 1.39
N LEU A 247 -6.99 2.54 1.33
CA LEU A 247 -7.19 1.08 1.22
C LEU A 247 -7.80 0.51 2.49
N ASN A 248 -7.38 0.98 3.66
CA ASN A 248 -7.77 0.46 4.95
C ASN A 248 -9.15 0.91 5.39
N HIS A 249 -9.62 2.08 4.96
CA HIS A 249 -10.87 2.66 5.43
C HIS A 249 -12.00 2.65 4.41
N THR A 250 -11.75 2.32 3.14
CA THR A 250 -12.78 2.39 2.10
C THR A 250 -13.09 1.07 1.39
N ILE A 251 -12.12 0.18 1.19
CA ILE A 251 -12.35 -1.09 0.46
C ILE A 251 -11.36 -2.15 0.97
N GLY A 252 -11.81 -2.99 1.90
CA GLY A 252 -11.05 -4.18 2.30
C GLY A 252 -11.19 -5.31 1.27
N PRO A 253 -10.42 -6.41 1.39
CA PRO A 253 -10.57 -7.60 0.56
C PRO A 253 -12.00 -8.17 0.52
N VAL A 254 -12.83 -7.85 1.52
CA VAL A 254 -14.24 -8.28 1.61
C VAL A 254 -15.06 -7.84 0.40
N ASP A 255 -14.80 -6.66 -0.16
CA ASP A 255 -15.56 -6.08 -1.29
C ASP A 255 -15.14 -6.61 -2.67
N TYR A 256 -14.07 -7.42 -2.73
CA TYR A 256 -13.62 -8.03 -3.97
C TYR A 256 -14.34 -9.37 -4.16
N HIS A 257 -14.92 -9.57 -5.34
CA HIS A 257 -15.60 -10.80 -5.74
C HIS A 257 -15.18 -11.20 -7.15
N ARG A 258 -15.30 -12.50 -7.47
CA ARG A 258 -15.04 -13.02 -8.81
C ARG A 258 -16.04 -12.40 -9.79
N ASP A 259 -15.53 -11.63 -10.75
CA ASP A 259 -16.31 -10.93 -11.76
C ASP A 259 -15.53 -10.95 -13.09
N VAL A 260 -15.88 -11.92 -13.93
CA VAL A 260 -15.18 -12.17 -15.21
C VAL A 260 -15.37 -11.01 -16.19
N ASP A 261 -16.58 -10.44 -16.25
CA ASP A 261 -16.88 -9.33 -17.15
C ASP A 261 -16.12 -8.06 -16.73
N TRP A 262 -16.05 -7.81 -15.43
CA TRP A 262 -15.28 -6.69 -14.91
C TRP A 262 -13.78 -6.87 -15.17
N ARG A 263 -13.23 -8.09 -14.97
CA ARG A 263 -11.82 -8.42 -15.29
C ARG A 263 -11.53 -8.15 -16.76
N ALA A 264 -12.36 -8.64 -17.67
CA ALA A 264 -12.22 -8.42 -19.10
C ALA A 264 -12.27 -6.91 -19.46
N ASN A 265 -13.18 -6.14 -18.84
CA ASN A 265 -13.28 -4.70 -19.06
C ASN A 265 -12.04 -3.94 -18.57
N VAL A 266 -11.44 -4.33 -17.43
CA VAL A 266 -10.19 -3.74 -16.93
C VAL A 266 -9.06 -3.99 -17.93
N LEU A 267 -8.91 -5.22 -18.39
CA LEU A 267 -7.87 -5.62 -19.36
C LEU A 267 -8.00 -4.90 -20.70
N ASN A 268 -9.22 -4.80 -21.25
CA ASN A 268 -9.48 -4.03 -22.46
C ASN A 268 -9.14 -2.54 -22.30
N HIS A 269 -9.47 -1.97 -21.16
CA HIS A 269 -9.14 -0.58 -20.84
C HIS A 269 -7.63 -0.38 -20.70
N TYR A 270 -6.95 -1.32 -20.06
CA TYR A 270 -5.49 -1.31 -19.95
C TYR A 270 -4.83 -1.31 -21.33
N GLU A 271 -5.22 -2.22 -22.20
CA GLU A 271 -4.69 -2.28 -23.57
C GLU A 271 -4.94 -0.98 -24.37
N ALA A 272 -6.13 -0.39 -24.23
CA ALA A 272 -6.43 0.91 -24.83
C ALA A 272 -5.50 2.02 -24.31
N ASN A 273 -5.17 2.01 -23.02
CA ASN A 273 -4.23 2.97 -22.41
C ASN A 273 -2.79 2.77 -22.88
N LEU A 274 -2.33 1.53 -23.06
CA LEU A 274 -1.01 1.27 -23.67
C LEU A 274 -0.92 1.89 -25.07
N ARG A 275 -1.93 1.67 -25.91
CA ARG A 275 -2.00 2.26 -27.25
C ARG A 275 -2.06 3.79 -27.21
N ARG A 276 -2.80 4.37 -26.25
CA ARG A 276 -2.87 5.81 -26.02
C ARG A 276 -1.50 6.38 -25.66
N MET A 277 -0.77 5.77 -24.72
CA MET A 277 0.57 6.20 -24.30
C MET A 277 1.55 6.17 -25.47
N ILE A 278 1.53 5.11 -26.29
CA ILE A 278 2.34 5.03 -27.51
C ILE A 278 1.98 6.17 -28.49
N GLY A 279 0.69 6.45 -28.64
CA GLY A 279 0.20 7.55 -29.49
C GLY A 279 0.68 8.92 -29.00
N ILE A 280 0.69 9.16 -27.68
CA ILE A 280 1.19 10.39 -27.06
C ILE A 280 2.70 10.55 -27.33
N ALA A 281 3.50 9.52 -27.05
CA ALA A 281 4.95 9.54 -27.29
C ALA A 281 5.27 9.82 -28.77
N LYS A 282 4.60 9.11 -29.70
CA LYS A 282 4.80 9.33 -31.16
C LYS A 282 4.47 10.75 -31.61
N ARG A 283 3.37 11.35 -31.09
CA ARG A 283 2.99 12.73 -31.45
C ARG A 283 3.96 13.78 -30.90
N SER A 284 4.57 13.54 -29.75
CA SER A 284 5.57 14.42 -29.17
C SER A 284 6.98 14.25 -29.75
N GLY A 285 7.21 13.23 -30.58
CA GLY A 285 8.53 12.87 -31.07
C GLY A 285 9.39 12.11 -30.08
N ALA A 286 8.86 11.79 -28.90
CA ALA A 286 9.55 11.00 -27.89
C ALA A 286 9.50 9.49 -28.20
N GLN A 287 10.52 8.78 -27.76
CA GLN A 287 10.52 7.33 -27.72
C GLN A 287 9.74 6.83 -26.49
N ILE A 288 9.36 5.56 -26.48
CA ILE A 288 8.71 4.90 -25.33
C ILE A 288 9.20 3.46 -25.22
N VAL A 289 9.45 3.01 -23.99
CA VAL A 289 9.75 1.62 -23.65
C VAL A 289 8.86 1.19 -22.50
N PHE A 290 8.34 -0.02 -22.58
CA PHE A 290 7.54 -0.63 -21.51
C PHE A 290 8.37 -1.63 -20.72
N VAL A 291 8.03 -1.78 -19.43
CA VAL A 291 8.59 -2.80 -18.53
C VAL A 291 7.47 -3.78 -18.19
N THR A 292 7.71 -5.10 -18.35
CA THR A 292 6.72 -6.13 -17.99
C THR A 292 6.60 -6.27 -16.47
N PRO A 293 5.42 -6.73 -15.95
CA PRO A 293 5.26 -6.98 -14.54
C PRO A 293 6.17 -8.11 -14.04
N SER A 294 6.52 -8.02 -12.76
CA SER A 294 7.09 -9.12 -11.98
C SER A 294 6.62 -9.00 -10.54
N ALA A 295 6.46 -10.11 -9.82
CA ALA A 295 5.88 -10.13 -8.48
C ALA A 295 6.48 -11.24 -7.62
N ASN A 296 6.33 -11.12 -6.31
CA ASN A 296 6.61 -12.17 -5.34
C ASN A 296 5.56 -13.27 -5.47
N GLU A 297 5.99 -14.48 -5.80
CA GLU A 297 5.09 -15.63 -6.01
C GLU A 297 5.08 -16.56 -4.80
N LYS A 298 6.28 -16.87 -4.28
CA LYS A 298 6.49 -17.92 -3.29
C LYS A 298 6.23 -17.47 -1.84
N ASN A 299 6.50 -16.20 -1.54
CA ASN A 299 6.42 -15.64 -0.18
C ASN A 299 5.28 -14.61 -0.02
N CYS A 300 4.33 -14.58 -0.96
CA CYS A 300 3.14 -13.76 -0.85
C CYS A 300 1.90 -14.57 -1.19
N SER A 301 1.11 -14.90 -0.17
CA SER A 301 -0.16 -15.61 -0.32
C SER A 301 -1.19 -14.77 -1.09
N PRO A 302 -2.24 -15.36 -1.68
CA PRO A 302 -3.34 -14.62 -2.28
C PRO A 302 -3.97 -13.64 -1.29
N PHE A 303 -4.40 -12.48 -1.79
CA PHE A 303 -5.08 -11.49 -0.95
C PHE A 303 -6.51 -11.90 -0.64
N LYS A 304 -7.18 -12.59 -1.59
CA LYS A 304 -8.50 -13.17 -1.34
C LYS A 304 -8.75 -14.39 -2.21
N SER A 305 -9.13 -15.46 -1.55
CA SER A 305 -9.66 -16.67 -2.19
C SER A 305 -11.18 -16.70 -2.11
N GLU A 306 -11.84 -17.15 -3.16
CA GLU A 306 -13.30 -17.29 -3.22
C GLU A 306 -13.66 -18.60 -3.91
N HIS A 307 -14.55 -19.36 -3.30
CA HIS A 307 -15.03 -20.61 -3.87
C HIS A 307 -15.81 -20.40 -5.16
N ARG A 308 -15.77 -21.40 -6.04
CA ARG A 308 -16.60 -21.38 -7.26
C ARG A 308 -18.09 -21.30 -6.93
N PRO A 309 -18.90 -20.59 -7.73
CA PRO A 309 -20.35 -20.58 -7.53
C PRO A 309 -20.95 -21.99 -7.64
N GLY A 310 -21.96 -22.29 -6.81
CA GLY A 310 -22.71 -23.54 -6.88
C GLY A 310 -22.02 -24.74 -6.26
N LEU A 311 -21.07 -24.53 -5.35
CA LEU A 311 -20.49 -25.60 -4.53
C LEU A 311 -21.59 -26.25 -3.69
N SER A 312 -21.66 -27.62 -3.66
CA SER A 312 -22.61 -28.31 -2.82
C SER A 312 -22.18 -28.28 -1.36
N LEU A 313 -23.13 -28.45 -0.42
CA LEU A 313 -22.78 -28.52 1.01
C LEU A 313 -21.83 -29.71 1.29
N LEU A 314 -22.02 -30.85 0.61
CA LEU A 314 -21.13 -32.00 0.75
C LEU A 314 -19.70 -31.68 0.25
N ASP A 315 -19.57 -30.97 -0.89
CA ASP A 315 -18.26 -30.54 -1.39
C ASP A 315 -17.61 -29.55 -0.44
N SER A 316 -18.38 -28.61 0.16
CA SER A 316 -17.88 -27.67 1.13
C SER A 316 -17.34 -28.35 2.39
N GLU A 317 -18.09 -29.30 2.97
CA GLU A 317 -17.64 -30.07 4.13
C GLU A 317 -16.39 -30.92 3.80
N ARG A 318 -16.35 -31.50 2.59
CA ARG A 318 -15.17 -32.25 2.13
C ARG A 318 -13.96 -31.37 1.96
N LEU A 319 -14.11 -30.17 1.40
CA LEU A 319 -13.02 -29.19 1.25
C LEU A 319 -12.47 -28.74 2.61
N GLU A 320 -13.33 -28.48 3.59
CA GLU A 320 -12.90 -28.12 4.95
C GLU A 320 -12.07 -29.25 5.59
N LEU A 321 -12.51 -30.51 5.44
CA LEU A 321 -11.77 -31.65 5.95
C LEU A 321 -10.42 -31.82 5.27
N LEU A 322 -10.36 -31.74 3.93
CA LEU A 322 -9.14 -31.91 3.16
C LEU A 322 -8.15 -30.75 3.41
N ALA A 323 -8.66 -29.52 3.48
CA ALA A 323 -7.84 -28.36 3.79
C ALA A 323 -7.29 -28.39 5.22
N GLY A 324 -8.08 -28.91 6.17
CA GLY A 324 -7.63 -29.16 7.54
C GLY A 324 -6.53 -30.22 7.61
N ASN A 325 -6.67 -31.32 6.88
CA ASN A 325 -5.66 -32.38 6.81
C ASN A 325 -4.34 -31.91 6.18
N ALA A 326 -4.43 -30.96 5.25
CA ALA A 326 -3.24 -30.36 4.65
C ALA A 326 -2.47 -29.44 5.61
N GLY A 327 -3.02 -29.16 6.80
CA GLY A 327 -2.40 -28.29 7.81
C GLY A 327 -2.36 -26.81 7.42
N SER A 328 -1.79 -25.98 8.31
CA SER A 328 -1.46 -24.59 7.98
C SER A 328 -0.20 -24.53 7.11
N HIS A 329 0.00 -23.41 6.39
CA HIS A 329 1.15 -23.22 5.51
C HIS A 329 2.50 -23.30 6.23
N SER A 330 2.54 -22.82 7.49
CA SER A 330 3.69 -22.93 8.37
C SER A 330 4.05 -24.38 8.66
N ASP A 331 3.04 -25.24 8.80
CA ASP A 331 3.24 -26.66 9.10
C ASP A 331 3.92 -27.40 7.94
N ALA A 332 3.57 -27.09 6.68
CA ALA A 332 4.21 -27.70 5.51
C ALA A 332 5.67 -27.24 5.32
N ALA A 333 6.00 -26.02 5.70
CA ALA A 333 7.38 -25.51 5.67
C ALA A 333 8.20 -26.00 6.86
N ASN A 334 7.54 -26.29 7.99
CA ASN A 334 8.14 -26.78 9.22
C ASN A 334 7.93 -28.29 9.42
N ALA A 335 7.24 -28.97 8.47
CA ALA A 335 6.97 -30.40 8.57
C ALA A 335 8.27 -31.17 8.73
N ALA A 336 8.38 -31.88 9.84
CA ALA A 336 9.58 -32.56 10.26
C ALA A 336 9.99 -33.72 9.32
N ASN A 337 9.10 -34.13 8.40
CA ASN A 337 9.40 -35.20 7.47
C ASN A 337 8.67 -35.09 6.12
N ALA A 338 9.29 -35.65 5.07
CA ALA A 338 8.76 -35.64 3.70
C ALA A 338 7.44 -36.45 3.52
N LEU A 339 7.04 -37.25 4.51
CA LEU A 339 5.82 -38.02 4.45
C LEU A 339 4.60 -37.12 4.68
N ASP A 340 4.66 -36.26 5.69
CA ASP A 340 3.58 -35.32 6.03
C ASP A 340 3.31 -34.36 4.85
N ILE A 341 4.40 -33.89 4.17
CA ILE A 341 4.29 -33.05 2.98
C ILE A 341 3.58 -33.79 1.83
N ARG A 342 3.83 -35.10 1.67
CA ARG A 342 3.16 -35.90 0.62
C ARG A 342 1.68 -36.11 0.90
N GLU A 343 1.30 -36.36 2.14
CA GLU A 343 -0.11 -36.49 2.55
C GLU A 343 -0.85 -35.16 2.36
N ALA A 344 -0.21 -34.02 2.74
CA ALA A 344 -0.74 -32.69 2.46
C ALA A 344 -0.89 -32.44 0.96
N LEU A 345 0.09 -32.88 0.14
CA LEU A 345 0.05 -32.76 -1.31
C LEU A 345 -1.15 -33.49 -1.92
N GLU A 346 -1.40 -34.75 -1.51
CA GLU A 346 -2.54 -35.55 -2.00
C GLU A 346 -3.87 -34.88 -1.64
N SER A 347 -4.02 -34.41 -0.40
CA SER A 347 -5.20 -33.67 0.05
C SER A 347 -5.41 -32.38 -0.76
N LEU A 348 -4.37 -31.60 -1.00
CA LEU A 348 -4.45 -30.36 -1.81
C LEU A 348 -4.76 -30.64 -3.28
N GLN A 349 -4.25 -31.70 -3.86
CA GLN A 349 -4.61 -32.10 -5.22
C GLN A 349 -6.11 -32.45 -5.32
N GLU A 350 -6.67 -33.10 -4.32
CA GLU A 350 -8.09 -33.38 -4.27
C GLU A 350 -8.94 -32.13 -4.07
N THR A 351 -8.52 -31.17 -3.21
CA THR A 351 -9.21 -29.87 -3.07
C THR A 351 -9.33 -29.14 -4.40
N ILE A 352 -8.25 -29.12 -5.20
CA ILE A 352 -8.22 -28.47 -6.52
C ILE A 352 -9.12 -29.18 -7.54
N GLN A 353 -9.28 -30.50 -7.45
CA GLN A 353 -10.25 -31.21 -8.30
C GLN A 353 -11.70 -30.81 -7.98
N ILE A 354 -12.02 -30.57 -6.72
CA ILE A 354 -13.34 -30.11 -6.29
C ILE A 354 -13.55 -28.64 -6.61
N ASP A 355 -12.57 -27.78 -6.27
CA ASP A 355 -12.63 -26.34 -6.51
C ASP A 355 -11.31 -25.78 -7.08
N PRO A 356 -11.18 -25.75 -8.41
CA PRO A 356 -9.98 -25.25 -9.09
C PRO A 356 -9.81 -23.71 -9.05
N ASN A 357 -10.80 -23.01 -8.51
CA ASN A 357 -10.80 -21.54 -8.47
C ASN A 357 -10.38 -20.95 -7.14
N TYR A 358 -10.16 -21.77 -6.11
CA TYR A 358 -9.77 -21.27 -4.80
C TYR A 358 -8.26 -21.02 -4.75
N ALA A 359 -7.86 -19.75 -4.79
CA ALA A 359 -6.47 -19.32 -4.96
C ALA A 359 -5.52 -19.87 -3.89
N ASP A 360 -5.96 -19.94 -2.63
CA ASP A 360 -5.14 -20.43 -1.52
C ASP A 360 -4.75 -21.91 -1.68
N TYR A 361 -5.63 -22.76 -2.23
CA TYR A 361 -5.27 -24.16 -2.46
C TYR A 361 -4.10 -24.29 -3.45
N HIS A 362 -4.08 -23.47 -4.49
CA HIS A 362 -2.94 -23.42 -5.42
C HIS A 362 -1.67 -22.90 -4.76
N TYR A 363 -1.79 -21.90 -3.89
CA TYR A 363 -0.63 -21.36 -3.15
C TYR A 363 -0.02 -22.42 -2.22
N ARG A 364 -0.86 -23.09 -1.42
CA ARG A 364 -0.44 -24.19 -0.53
C ARG A 364 0.16 -25.37 -1.31
N LEU A 365 -0.44 -25.73 -2.45
CA LEU A 365 0.10 -26.76 -3.34
C LEU A 365 1.48 -26.35 -3.87
N GLY A 366 1.65 -25.09 -4.24
CA GLY A 366 2.95 -24.53 -4.64
C GLY A 366 4.00 -24.64 -3.55
N LYS A 367 3.65 -24.33 -2.29
CA LYS A 367 4.53 -24.50 -1.11
C LYS A 367 4.92 -25.98 -0.91
N ALA A 368 3.97 -26.90 -1.00
CA ALA A 368 4.24 -28.34 -0.86
C ALA A 368 5.17 -28.86 -1.96
N TYR A 369 4.94 -28.49 -3.22
CA TYR A 369 5.83 -28.84 -4.32
C TYR A 369 7.22 -28.24 -4.16
N PHE A 370 7.30 -26.99 -3.71
CA PHE A 370 8.60 -26.30 -3.48
C PHE A 370 9.41 -27.03 -2.41
N ALA A 371 8.79 -27.42 -1.29
CA ALA A 371 9.42 -28.18 -0.22
C ALA A 371 9.92 -29.57 -0.68
N LEU A 372 9.28 -30.17 -1.68
CA LEU A 372 9.72 -31.41 -2.33
C LEU A 372 10.70 -31.18 -3.48
N HIS A 373 11.22 -29.97 -3.69
CA HIS A 373 12.11 -29.58 -4.81
C HIS A 373 11.50 -29.82 -6.21
N ARG A 374 10.17 -29.92 -6.31
CA ARG A 374 9.44 -30.04 -7.58
C ARG A 374 9.15 -28.64 -8.14
N TYR A 375 10.20 -27.93 -8.52
CA TYR A 375 10.14 -26.50 -8.84
C TYR A 375 9.24 -26.16 -10.03
N SER A 376 9.15 -27.00 -11.06
CA SER A 376 8.25 -26.78 -12.20
C SER A 376 6.78 -26.80 -11.77
N ASP A 377 6.39 -27.79 -10.96
CA ASP A 377 5.04 -27.93 -10.46
C ASP A 377 4.70 -26.81 -9.45
N ALA A 378 5.66 -26.44 -8.62
CA ALA A 378 5.53 -25.33 -7.68
C ALA A 378 5.29 -24.01 -8.41
N GLN A 379 6.07 -23.70 -9.46
CA GLN A 379 5.91 -22.50 -10.26
C GLN A 379 4.52 -22.43 -10.91
N GLN A 380 4.07 -23.53 -11.50
CA GLN A 380 2.73 -23.58 -12.09
C GLN A 380 1.64 -23.32 -11.06
N SER A 381 1.78 -23.89 -9.86
CA SER A 381 0.82 -23.73 -8.78
C SER A 381 0.81 -22.29 -8.24
N PHE A 382 1.97 -21.67 -8.04
CA PHE A 382 2.04 -20.25 -7.63
C PHE A 382 1.49 -19.30 -8.70
N CYS A 383 1.76 -19.54 -9.98
CA CYS A 383 1.15 -18.76 -11.06
C CYS A 383 -0.38 -18.86 -11.05
N ARG A 384 -0.94 -20.08 -10.80
CA ARG A 384 -2.38 -20.25 -10.65
C ARG A 384 -2.93 -19.53 -9.42
N ALA A 385 -2.21 -19.54 -8.32
CA ALA A 385 -2.61 -18.79 -7.12
C ALA A 385 -2.74 -17.28 -7.39
N VAL A 386 -1.83 -16.69 -8.17
CA VAL A 386 -1.91 -15.27 -8.59
C VAL A 386 -3.09 -15.03 -9.53
N ASP A 387 -3.34 -15.96 -10.46
CA ASP A 387 -4.41 -15.84 -11.47
C ASP A 387 -5.82 -15.94 -10.85
N GLU A 388 -5.99 -16.82 -9.85
CA GLU A 388 -7.27 -17.05 -9.17
C GLU A 388 -7.53 -16.08 -8.00
N ASP A 389 -6.56 -15.25 -7.62
CA ASP A 389 -6.73 -14.23 -6.58
C ASP A 389 -7.81 -13.24 -6.99
N VAL A 390 -8.94 -13.21 -6.26
CA VAL A 390 -10.05 -12.31 -6.57
C VAL A 390 -9.81 -10.87 -6.13
N CYS A 391 -8.75 -10.64 -5.33
CA CYS A 391 -8.25 -9.30 -5.00
C CYS A 391 -6.85 -9.10 -5.61
N PRO A 392 -6.74 -8.93 -6.95
CA PRO A 392 -5.47 -8.99 -7.65
C PRO A 392 -4.68 -7.70 -7.49
N LEU A 393 -3.95 -7.58 -6.37
CA LEU A 393 -2.99 -6.50 -6.11
C LEU A 393 -1.64 -6.75 -6.80
N ARG A 394 -1.47 -7.91 -7.41
CA ARG A 394 -0.39 -8.24 -8.33
C ARG A 394 -0.92 -8.25 -9.77
N ALA A 395 -0.06 -7.92 -10.73
CA ALA A 395 -0.46 -8.01 -12.14
C ALA A 395 -0.84 -9.45 -12.50
N VAL A 396 -2.04 -9.63 -13.05
CA VAL A 396 -2.48 -10.92 -13.56
C VAL A 396 -1.77 -11.25 -14.89
N PRO A 397 -1.68 -12.54 -15.31
CA PRO A 397 -0.94 -12.92 -16.51
C PRO A 397 -1.35 -12.17 -17.78
N GLU A 398 -2.62 -11.82 -17.91
CA GLU A 398 -3.13 -11.09 -19.10
C GLU A 398 -2.58 -9.66 -19.22
N ILE A 399 -2.18 -9.01 -18.11
CA ILE A 399 -1.52 -7.69 -18.14
C ILE A 399 -0.20 -7.82 -18.91
N ARG A 400 0.62 -8.84 -18.62
CA ARG A 400 1.86 -9.12 -19.35
C ARG A 400 1.57 -9.39 -20.82
N GLN A 401 0.63 -10.29 -21.10
CA GLN A 401 0.23 -10.62 -22.47
C GLN A 401 -0.24 -9.41 -23.26
N ALA A 402 -0.95 -8.47 -22.62
CA ALA A 402 -1.37 -7.21 -23.26
C ALA A 402 -0.17 -6.35 -23.64
N ILE A 403 0.84 -6.20 -22.75
CA ILE A 403 2.07 -5.46 -23.05
C ILE A 403 2.79 -6.11 -24.25
N GLU A 404 3.04 -7.42 -24.18
CA GLU A 404 3.73 -8.17 -25.24
C GLU A 404 3.03 -8.04 -26.59
N ARG A 405 1.69 -8.18 -26.61
CA ARG A 405 0.87 -8.05 -27.81
C ARG A 405 0.96 -6.64 -28.40
N VAL A 406 0.70 -5.62 -27.59
CA VAL A 406 0.69 -4.21 -28.05
C VAL A 406 2.09 -3.77 -28.48
N CYS A 407 3.13 -4.11 -27.73
CA CYS A 407 4.52 -3.77 -28.10
C CYS A 407 4.93 -4.43 -29.42
N ARG A 408 4.56 -5.69 -29.65
CA ARG A 408 4.82 -6.40 -30.91
C ARG A 408 4.08 -5.75 -32.09
N GLU A 409 2.79 -5.49 -31.95
CA GLU A 409 1.94 -4.90 -33.00
C GLU A 409 2.40 -3.49 -33.37
N MET A 410 2.72 -2.66 -32.38
CA MET A 410 3.08 -1.26 -32.60
C MET A 410 4.59 -1.04 -32.78
N ARG A 411 5.40 -2.11 -32.70
CA ARG A 411 6.86 -2.11 -32.82
C ARG A 411 7.53 -1.18 -31.81
N VAL A 412 7.14 -1.33 -30.55
CA VAL A 412 7.67 -0.57 -29.42
C VAL A 412 8.57 -1.49 -28.59
N PRO A 413 9.75 -1.02 -28.13
CA PRO A 413 10.63 -1.80 -27.27
C PRO A 413 9.98 -2.12 -25.91
N MET A 414 10.42 -3.24 -25.35
CA MET A 414 9.94 -3.73 -24.08
C MET A 414 11.09 -4.40 -23.32
N VAL A 415 11.24 -4.08 -22.04
CA VAL A 415 12.11 -4.81 -21.11
C VAL A 415 11.30 -5.95 -20.50
N ASP A 416 11.65 -7.18 -20.83
CA ASP A 416 11.05 -8.36 -20.19
C ASP A 416 11.66 -8.56 -18.79
N PHE A 417 11.17 -7.79 -17.85
CA PHE A 417 11.68 -7.76 -16.47
C PHE A 417 11.46 -9.10 -15.77
N GLU A 418 10.28 -9.70 -15.92
CA GLU A 418 9.98 -10.99 -15.31
C GLU A 418 10.95 -12.09 -15.82
N GLN A 419 11.12 -12.21 -17.15
CA GLN A 419 12.00 -13.21 -17.72
C GLN A 419 13.46 -13.03 -17.26
N ARG A 420 13.93 -11.78 -17.23
CA ARG A 420 15.30 -11.47 -16.77
C ARG A 420 15.48 -11.80 -15.29
N LEU A 421 14.47 -11.51 -14.46
CA LEU A 421 14.53 -11.81 -13.03
C LEU A 421 14.45 -13.33 -12.77
N ARG A 422 13.64 -14.07 -13.54
CA ARG A 422 13.58 -15.54 -13.45
C ARG A 422 14.93 -16.20 -13.82
N LEU A 423 15.59 -15.73 -14.89
CA LEU A 423 16.91 -16.21 -15.27
C LEU A 423 17.94 -15.91 -14.18
N LEU A 424 17.87 -14.75 -13.56
CA LEU A 424 18.72 -14.41 -12.42
C LEU A 424 18.46 -15.35 -11.24
N CYS A 425 17.20 -15.56 -10.88
CA CYS A 425 16.78 -16.46 -9.81
C CYS A 425 17.26 -17.89 -10.06
N GLU A 426 17.13 -18.38 -11.30
CA GLU A 426 17.64 -19.70 -11.68
C GLU A 426 19.15 -19.81 -11.49
N SER A 427 19.90 -18.75 -11.83
CA SER A 427 21.36 -18.74 -11.66
C SER A 427 21.81 -18.63 -10.19
N GLU A 428 21.06 -17.93 -9.35
CA GLU A 428 21.40 -17.67 -7.95
C GLU A 428 20.83 -18.73 -6.99
N GLN A 429 19.63 -19.24 -7.26
CA GLN A 429 18.85 -20.10 -6.36
C GLN A 429 18.64 -21.53 -6.89
N GLY A 430 18.97 -21.80 -8.16
CA GLY A 430 18.72 -23.09 -8.81
C GLY A 430 17.27 -23.35 -9.21
N HIS A 431 16.39 -22.32 -9.16
CA HIS A 431 15.01 -22.36 -9.61
C HIS A 431 14.54 -20.99 -10.08
N ALA A 432 13.44 -20.93 -10.85
CA ALA A 432 12.92 -19.69 -11.43
C ALA A 432 11.71 -19.10 -10.66
N ILE A 433 11.50 -19.48 -9.40
CA ILE A 433 10.34 -19.06 -8.59
C ILE A 433 10.75 -17.85 -7.76
N LEU A 434 10.08 -16.72 -7.98
CA LEU A 434 10.43 -15.43 -7.39
C LEU A 434 9.85 -15.30 -5.97
N GLY A 435 10.66 -14.77 -5.06
CA GLY A 435 10.32 -14.61 -3.64
C GLY A 435 10.91 -13.36 -3.02
N ASP A 436 11.03 -13.37 -1.69
CA ASP A 436 11.56 -12.28 -0.85
C ASP A 436 13.02 -11.92 -1.15
N GLU A 437 13.75 -12.79 -1.85
CA GLU A 437 15.10 -12.49 -2.31
C GLU A 437 15.14 -11.31 -3.29
N TYR A 438 14.00 -11.05 -3.97
CA TYR A 438 13.87 -10.04 -5.01
C TYR A 438 12.84 -8.97 -4.69
N PHE A 439 11.92 -9.21 -3.76
CA PHE A 439 10.82 -8.31 -3.42
C PHE A 439 10.72 -8.04 -1.92
N LEU A 440 10.33 -6.83 -1.58
CA LEU A 440 10.08 -6.42 -0.20
C LEU A 440 8.66 -6.81 0.28
N ASP A 441 7.74 -6.91 -0.68
CA ASP A 441 6.36 -7.33 -0.47
C ASP A 441 5.85 -8.09 -1.71
N HIS A 442 4.57 -7.95 -2.05
CA HIS A 442 3.97 -8.61 -3.20
C HIS A 442 4.50 -8.12 -4.57
N VAL A 443 4.98 -6.86 -4.70
CA VAL A 443 5.35 -6.25 -5.99
C VAL A 443 6.55 -5.29 -5.95
N HIS A 444 6.96 -4.79 -4.79
CA HIS A 444 8.00 -3.78 -4.70
C HIS A 444 9.40 -4.42 -4.70
N PRO A 445 10.21 -4.17 -5.73
CA PRO A 445 11.54 -4.76 -5.83
C PRO A 445 12.49 -4.25 -4.75
N THR A 446 13.44 -5.10 -4.34
CA THR A 446 14.55 -4.68 -3.47
C THR A 446 15.42 -3.61 -4.15
N VAL A 447 16.29 -2.95 -3.38
CA VAL A 447 17.22 -1.94 -3.92
C VAL A 447 18.15 -2.54 -4.99
N ASP A 448 18.62 -3.77 -4.79
CA ASP A 448 19.47 -4.46 -5.78
C ASP A 448 18.69 -4.79 -7.06
N VAL A 449 17.47 -5.25 -6.95
CA VAL A 449 16.61 -5.53 -8.12
C VAL A 449 16.29 -4.25 -8.89
N ASN A 450 16.04 -3.13 -8.22
CA ASN A 450 15.87 -1.83 -8.87
C ASN A 450 17.15 -1.41 -9.62
N ARG A 451 18.35 -1.65 -9.06
CA ARG A 451 19.64 -1.43 -9.69
C ARG A 451 19.78 -2.28 -10.96
N ARG A 452 19.46 -3.57 -10.88
CA ARG A 452 19.51 -4.50 -12.02
C ARG A 452 18.50 -4.11 -13.11
N LEU A 453 17.28 -3.71 -12.72
CA LEU A 453 16.27 -3.24 -13.66
C LEU A 453 16.77 -2.02 -14.46
N ALA A 454 17.45 -1.06 -13.80
CA ALA A 454 18.03 0.09 -14.48
C ALA A 454 19.08 -0.34 -15.53
N LEU A 455 19.96 -1.29 -15.19
CA LEU A 455 20.93 -1.84 -16.14
C LEU A 455 20.23 -2.54 -17.31
N TRP A 456 19.21 -3.33 -17.07
CA TRP A 456 18.43 -4.02 -18.11
C TRP A 456 17.67 -3.06 -19.02
N ILE A 457 17.18 -1.95 -18.48
CA ILE A 457 16.60 -0.86 -19.29
C ILE A 457 17.69 -0.26 -20.20
N ILE A 458 18.87 0.05 -19.67
CA ILE A 458 19.99 0.58 -20.47
C ILE A 458 20.37 -0.39 -21.59
N GLU A 459 20.50 -1.68 -21.32
CA GLU A 459 20.80 -2.72 -22.31
C GLU A 459 19.75 -2.74 -23.44
N GLU A 460 18.45 -2.70 -23.11
CA GLU A 460 17.39 -2.68 -24.10
C GLU A 460 17.46 -1.40 -24.96
N LEU A 461 17.68 -0.23 -24.33
CA LEU A 461 17.84 1.04 -25.05
C LEU A 461 19.06 1.03 -25.99
N GLN A 462 20.17 0.42 -25.57
CA GLN A 462 21.37 0.24 -26.40
C GLN A 462 21.12 -0.72 -27.57
N SER A 463 20.44 -1.85 -27.31
CA SER A 463 20.11 -2.84 -28.34
C SER A 463 19.25 -2.27 -29.48
N ARG A 464 18.47 -1.23 -29.15
CA ARG A 464 17.60 -0.49 -30.09
C ARG A 464 18.27 0.79 -30.65
N SER A 465 19.52 1.06 -30.30
CA SER A 465 20.22 2.28 -30.70
C SER A 465 19.49 3.58 -30.25
N LEU A 466 18.71 3.50 -29.17
CA LEU A 466 18.03 4.66 -28.56
C LEU A 466 18.95 5.48 -27.69
N ILE A 467 19.99 4.85 -27.15
CA ILE A 467 21.14 5.50 -26.51
C ILE A 467 22.42 4.97 -27.15
N LEU A 468 23.41 5.82 -27.21
CA LEU A 468 24.75 5.48 -27.66
C LEU A 468 25.63 5.25 -26.42
N GLY A 469 26.85 4.80 -26.61
CA GLY A 469 27.76 4.64 -25.50
C GLY A 469 28.30 3.20 -25.40
N ARG A 470 29.02 2.92 -24.31
CA ARG A 470 29.63 1.61 -24.07
C ARG A 470 28.61 0.66 -23.47
N SER A 471 28.68 -0.61 -23.85
CA SER A 471 27.84 -1.65 -23.28
C SER A 471 28.03 -1.74 -21.75
N VAL A 472 26.96 -1.91 -21.01
CA VAL A 472 27.01 -2.08 -19.54
C VAL A 472 27.79 -3.34 -19.11
N VAL A 473 27.94 -4.31 -20.00
CA VAL A 473 28.76 -5.51 -19.77
C VAL A 473 30.24 -5.31 -20.15
N ASP A 474 30.61 -4.12 -20.61
CA ASP A 474 32.01 -3.81 -20.92
C ASP A 474 32.85 -3.70 -19.63
N ASN A 475 33.82 -4.55 -19.48
CA ASN A 475 34.69 -4.55 -18.31
C ASN A 475 35.40 -3.19 -18.08
N SER A 476 35.55 -2.37 -19.11
CA SER A 476 36.13 -1.02 -18.97
C SER A 476 35.24 -0.06 -18.17
N LEU A 477 33.94 -0.33 -18.05
CA LEU A 477 33.00 0.49 -17.25
C LEU A 477 32.82 -0.04 -15.83
N SER A 478 33.30 -1.26 -15.52
CA SER A 478 33.03 -1.92 -14.24
C SER A 478 33.42 -1.07 -13.01
N SER A 479 34.58 -0.41 -13.05
CA SER A 479 35.03 0.46 -11.96
C SER A 479 34.20 1.73 -11.82
N SER A 480 33.75 2.32 -12.94
CA SER A 480 32.92 3.54 -12.94
C SER A 480 31.49 3.24 -12.51
N LEU A 481 30.93 2.10 -12.93
CA LEU A 481 29.62 1.62 -12.46
C LEU A 481 29.68 1.30 -10.96
N ALA A 482 30.72 0.62 -10.48
CA ALA A 482 30.92 0.36 -9.05
C ALA A 482 31.07 1.66 -8.22
N ALA A 483 31.69 2.71 -8.79
CA ALA A 483 31.76 4.01 -8.14
C ALA A 483 30.37 4.67 -8.04
N ALA A 484 29.56 4.59 -9.09
CA ALA A 484 28.17 5.08 -9.09
C ALA A 484 27.31 4.29 -8.07
N GLU A 485 27.46 2.97 -8.02
CA GLU A 485 26.79 2.12 -7.01
C GLU A 485 27.19 2.54 -5.59
N LYS A 486 28.48 2.69 -5.32
CA LYS A 486 28.99 3.14 -4.02
C LYS A 486 28.41 4.50 -3.64
N LYS A 487 28.28 5.43 -4.58
CA LYS A 487 27.68 6.75 -4.35
C LYS A 487 26.23 6.60 -3.87
N VAL A 488 25.40 5.79 -4.54
CA VAL A 488 24.01 5.55 -4.15
C VAL A 488 23.95 4.89 -2.78
N PHE A 489 24.68 3.79 -2.57
CA PHE A 489 24.66 3.07 -1.29
C PHE A 489 25.15 3.92 -0.12
N SER A 490 26.16 4.78 -0.31
CA SER A 490 26.67 5.66 0.73
C SER A 490 25.73 6.83 1.08
N ALA A 491 24.78 7.15 0.19
CA ALA A 491 23.79 8.19 0.40
C ALA A 491 22.47 7.66 0.99
N ILE A 492 22.38 6.36 1.25
CA ILE A 492 21.20 5.75 1.87
C ILE A 492 21.11 6.20 3.32
N ASP A 493 19.98 6.79 3.67
CA ASP A 493 19.60 7.06 5.05
C ASP A 493 19.02 5.76 5.64
N THR A 494 19.84 5.07 6.45
CA THR A 494 19.48 3.78 7.04
C THR A 494 18.34 3.90 8.06
N GLU A 495 18.25 5.00 8.80
CA GLU A 495 17.16 5.25 9.74
C GLU A 495 15.83 5.41 8.99
N LEU A 496 15.83 6.18 7.91
CA LEU A 496 14.67 6.35 7.04
C LEU A 496 14.25 5.04 6.38
N GLN A 497 15.20 4.19 5.98
CA GLN A 497 14.88 2.85 5.47
C GLN A 497 14.24 1.98 6.55
N GLY A 498 14.74 2.04 7.79
CA GLY A 498 14.15 1.34 8.92
C GLY A 498 12.69 1.76 9.15
N PHE A 499 12.40 3.06 9.13
CA PHE A 499 11.01 3.55 9.21
C PHE A 499 10.14 3.10 8.05
N SER A 500 10.69 3.02 6.85
CA SER A 500 9.97 2.53 5.68
C SER A 500 9.59 1.06 5.82
N LEU A 501 10.52 0.21 6.26
CA LEU A 501 10.28 -1.22 6.53
C LEU A 501 9.29 -1.42 7.68
N ARG A 502 9.40 -0.63 8.76
CA ARG A 502 8.42 -0.63 9.85
C ARG A 502 7.00 -0.36 9.34
N ASN A 503 6.84 0.68 8.51
CA ASN A 503 5.53 1.04 7.98
C ASN A 503 4.99 -0.06 7.05
N LEU A 504 5.85 -0.66 6.22
CA LEU A 504 5.47 -1.80 5.39
C LEU A 504 5.02 -2.99 6.25
N ALA A 505 5.77 -3.31 7.31
CA ALA A 505 5.40 -4.37 8.25
C ALA A 505 4.03 -4.10 8.90
N LYS A 506 3.75 -2.86 9.29
CA LYS A 506 2.46 -2.45 9.86
C LYS A 506 1.31 -2.65 8.87
N VAL A 507 1.49 -2.28 7.61
CA VAL A 507 0.48 -2.46 6.55
C VAL A 507 0.17 -3.94 6.34
N LEU A 508 1.22 -4.76 6.22
CA LEU A 508 1.08 -6.21 6.05
C LEU A 508 0.39 -6.86 7.27
N HIS A 509 0.83 -6.49 8.49
CA HIS A 509 0.22 -6.93 9.74
C HIS A 509 -1.27 -6.58 9.81
N TRP A 510 -1.62 -5.32 9.50
CA TRP A 510 -3.00 -4.88 9.48
C TRP A 510 -3.85 -5.64 8.44
N ALA A 511 -3.26 -5.99 7.29
CA ALA A 511 -3.91 -6.80 6.25
C ALA A 511 -4.02 -8.30 6.63
N GLY A 512 -3.58 -8.70 7.83
CA GLY A 512 -3.56 -10.10 8.27
C GLY A 512 -2.48 -10.95 7.58
N LYS A 513 -1.51 -10.32 6.93
CA LYS A 513 -0.38 -10.95 6.24
C LYS A 513 0.80 -11.15 7.20
N PHE A 514 0.56 -11.95 8.24
CA PHE A 514 1.52 -12.08 9.35
C PHE A 514 2.83 -12.75 8.94
N GLU A 515 2.79 -13.75 8.03
CA GLU A 515 3.98 -14.40 7.49
C GLU A 515 4.86 -13.43 6.70
N GLU A 516 4.26 -12.50 5.97
CA GLU A 516 4.94 -11.49 5.17
C GLU A 516 5.39 -10.29 6.03
N ALA A 517 4.64 -9.96 7.08
CA ALA A 517 4.92 -8.83 7.97
C ALA A 517 6.11 -9.09 8.91
N ALA A 518 6.23 -10.32 9.45
CA ALA A 518 7.26 -10.67 10.43
C ALA A 518 8.69 -10.45 9.89
N PRO A 519 9.07 -10.89 8.68
CA PRO A 519 10.37 -10.56 8.10
C PRO A 519 10.63 -9.06 7.99
N ARG A 520 9.65 -8.29 7.52
CA ARG A 520 9.79 -6.82 7.37
C ARG A 520 9.96 -6.11 8.71
N ALA A 521 9.26 -6.56 9.74
CA ALA A 521 9.44 -6.06 11.10
C ALA A 521 10.85 -6.39 11.66
N ARG A 522 11.37 -7.57 11.33
CA ARG A 522 12.73 -7.98 11.70
C ARG A 522 13.78 -7.14 10.98
N ASP A 523 13.63 -6.95 9.65
CA ASP A 523 14.51 -6.09 8.85
C ASP A 523 14.48 -4.63 9.39
N ALA A 524 13.31 -4.14 9.80
CA ALA A 524 13.19 -2.83 10.42
C ALA A 524 13.96 -2.75 11.74
N LEU A 525 13.92 -3.79 12.58
CA LEU A 525 14.65 -3.85 13.85
C LEU A 525 16.17 -3.97 13.68
N GLU A 526 16.65 -4.49 12.55
CA GLU A 526 18.09 -4.45 12.23
C GLU A 526 18.59 -3.02 12.07
N LEU A 527 17.75 -2.15 11.49
CA LEU A 527 18.08 -0.74 11.26
C LEU A 527 17.65 0.17 12.42
N LEU A 528 16.61 -0.21 13.16
CA LEU A 528 16.04 0.51 14.30
C LEU A 528 15.93 -0.44 15.52
N PRO A 529 17.04 -0.81 16.19
CA PRO A 529 17.04 -1.90 17.20
C PRO A 529 16.11 -1.67 18.39
N ASN A 530 15.78 -0.41 18.68
CA ASN A 530 14.94 -0.03 19.83
C ASN A 530 13.54 0.48 19.41
N ASP A 531 13.10 0.26 18.16
CA ASP A 531 11.79 0.73 17.72
C ASP A 531 10.67 -0.15 18.33
N PRO A 532 9.83 0.40 19.23
CA PRO A 532 8.81 -0.38 19.92
C PRO A 532 7.69 -0.83 18.98
N GLU A 533 7.39 -0.06 17.94
CA GLU A 533 6.36 -0.40 16.96
C GLU A 533 6.75 -1.63 16.13
N SER A 534 7.97 -1.66 15.60
CA SER A 534 8.49 -2.83 14.87
C SER A 534 8.53 -4.08 15.75
N ARG A 535 8.91 -3.92 17.01
CA ARG A 535 8.99 -5.03 17.96
C ARG A 535 7.61 -5.58 18.31
N PHE A 536 6.63 -4.69 18.51
CA PHE A 536 5.23 -5.08 18.72
C PHE A 536 4.69 -5.84 17.49
N VAL A 537 4.88 -5.29 16.28
CA VAL A 537 4.42 -5.93 15.05
C VAL A 537 5.04 -7.32 14.89
N LEU A 538 6.36 -7.44 15.15
CA LEU A 538 7.03 -8.73 15.07
C LEU A 538 6.46 -9.73 16.07
N ALA A 539 6.29 -9.33 17.34
CA ALA A 539 5.75 -10.20 18.38
C ALA A 539 4.34 -10.69 18.06
N ASP A 540 3.46 -9.78 17.64
CA ASP A 540 2.08 -10.12 17.31
C ASP A 540 2.00 -11.01 16.05
N CYS A 541 2.82 -10.74 15.03
CA CYS A 541 2.93 -11.61 13.87
C CYS A 541 3.39 -13.03 14.25
N LEU A 542 4.45 -13.15 15.06
CA LEU A 542 4.97 -14.45 15.50
C LEU A 542 3.90 -15.26 16.24
N ASN A 543 3.11 -14.61 17.10
CA ASN A 543 2.00 -15.29 17.77
C ASN A 543 0.95 -15.79 16.77
N ASN A 544 0.57 -14.97 15.79
CA ASN A 544 -0.45 -15.32 14.80
C ASN A 544 0.00 -16.42 13.82
N ILE A 545 1.31 -16.58 13.59
CA ILE A 545 1.85 -17.67 12.75
C ILE A 545 2.23 -18.92 13.55
N GLY A 546 1.79 -19.03 14.83
CA GLY A 546 1.98 -20.22 15.64
C GLY A 546 3.38 -20.38 16.25
N GLN A 547 4.10 -19.25 16.49
CA GLN A 547 5.41 -19.22 17.15
C GLN A 547 5.32 -18.46 18.50
N PRO A 548 4.54 -18.97 19.47
CA PRO A 548 4.25 -18.25 20.72
C PRO A 548 5.47 -18.03 21.62
N GLU A 549 6.46 -18.94 21.60
CA GLU A 549 7.68 -18.80 22.40
C GLU A 549 8.53 -17.62 21.91
N ASP A 550 8.69 -17.48 20.58
CA ASP A 550 9.42 -16.38 19.98
C ASP A 550 8.66 -15.04 20.16
N ALA A 551 7.33 -15.08 20.04
CA ALA A 551 6.47 -13.93 20.32
C ALA A 551 6.63 -13.43 21.77
N LEU A 552 6.64 -14.36 22.73
CA LEU A 552 6.84 -14.05 24.15
C LEU A 552 8.18 -13.35 24.39
N LEU A 553 9.24 -13.83 23.75
CA LEU A 553 10.58 -13.23 23.83
C LEU A 553 10.60 -11.80 23.28
N GLU A 554 9.93 -11.53 22.16
CA GLU A 554 9.87 -10.18 21.58
C GLU A 554 9.02 -9.23 22.45
N TYR A 555 7.91 -9.69 23.05
CA TYR A 555 7.17 -8.90 24.04
C TYR A 555 8.01 -8.63 25.32
N GLU A 556 8.77 -9.61 25.81
CA GLU A 556 9.68 -9.41 26.96
C GLU A 556 10.73 -8.33 26.64
N LYS A 557 11.31 -8.35 25.42
CA LYS A 557 12.24 -7.30 24.97
C LYS A 557 11.55 -5.92 24.83
N LEU A 558 10.28 -5.88 24.40
CA LEU A 558 9.52 -4.64 24.29
C LEU A 558 9.38 -3.94 25.65
N PHE A 559 9.13 -4.71 26.72
CA PHE A 559 8.91 -4.17 28.07
C PHE A 559 10.16 -4.14 28.94
N ALA A 560 11.30 -4.70 28.50
CA ALA A 560 12.54 -4.79 29.28
C ALA A 560 13.08 -3.42 29.70
N ASN A 561 12.86 -2.39 28.92
CA ASN A 561 13.33 -1.03 29.19
C ASN A 561 12.30 -0.17 29.94
N GLY A 562 11.19 -0.76 30.41
CA GLY A 562 10.12 -0.04 31.08
C GLY A 562 9.30 0.85 30.15
N GLU A 563 9.30 0.54 28.85
CA GLU A 563 8.50 1.27 27.87
C GLU A 563 7.01 1.04 28.09
N ASP A 564 6.23 2.13 28.04
CA ASP A 564 4.78 2.08 28.09
C ASP A 564 4.24 1.91 26.67
N TYR A 565 3.84 0.67 26.32
CA TYR A 565 3.26 0.35 24.99
C TYR A 565 1.87 -0.28 25.14
N PRO A 566 0.81 0.55 25.32
CA PRO A 566 -0.53 0.08 25.70
C PRO A 566 -1.17 -0.92 24.72
N ARG A 567 -0.85 -0.83 23.42
CA ARG A 567 -1.37 -1.75 22.40
C ARG A 567 -0.94 -3.21 22.64
N ALA A 568 0.19 -3.42 23.29
CA ALA A 568 0.71 -4.75 23.57
C ALA A 568 0.20 -5.37 24.89
N PHE A 569 -0.44 -4.60 25.77
CA PHE A 569 -0.85 -5.13 27.07
C PHE A 569 -1.81 -6.31 26.98
N HIS A 570 -2.84 -6.22 26.13
CA HIS A 570 -3.80 -7.30 25.98
C HIS A 570 -3.19 -8.54 25.32
N PRO A 571 -2.60 -8.49 24.11
CA PRO A 571 -2.05 -9.67 23.46
C PRO A 571 -0.89 -10.30 24.26
N TYR A 572 -0.07 -9.50 24.91
CA TYR A 572 0.98 -10.04 25.80
C TYR A 572 0.40 -10.70 27.04
N GLY A 573 -0.63 -10.11 27.65
CA GLY A 573 -1.35 -10.71 28.77
C GLY A 573 -1.99 -12.06 28.44
N GLU A 574 -2.57 -12.19 27.23
CA GLU A 574 -3.10 -13.46 26.72
C GLU A 574 -2.00 -14.50 26.58
N LEU A 575 -0.92 -14.15 25.92
CA LEU A 575 0.21 -15.05 25.67
C LEU A 575 0.88 -15.52 26.97
N LEU A 576 1.00 -14.62 27.96
CA LEU A 576 1.50 -14.97 29.30
C LEU A 576 0.56 -15.96 30.00
N ALA A 577 -0.75 -15.82 29.85
CA ALA A 577 -1.73 -16.76 30.42
C ALA A 577 -1.61 -18.14 29.78
N GLU A 578 -1.43 -18.22 28.49
CA GLU A 578 -1.21 -19.47 27.74
C GLU A 578 0.12 -20.14 28.14
N ALA A 579 1.16 -19.35 28.37
CA ALA A 579 2.45 -19.82 28.89
C ALA A 579 2.43 -20.18 30.39
N GLY A 580 1.26 -20.10 31.08
CA GLY A 580 1.12 -20.41 32.50
C GLY A 580 1.72 -19.36 33.45
N LYS A 581 2.20 -18.20 32.96
CA LYS A 581 2.73 -17.10 33.76
C LYS A 581 1.60 -16.24 34.35
N LEU A 582 0.67 -16.87 35.08
CA LEU A 582 -0.65 -16.32 35.45
C LEU A 582 -0.59 -14.99 36.24
N ASN A 583 0.36 -14.79 37.14
CA ASN A 583 0.49 -13.53 37.90
C ASN A 583 0.94 -12.37 37.01
N GLN A 584 1.82 -12.62 36.04
CA GLN A 584 2.22 -11.62 35.05
C GLN A 584 1.06 -11.32 34.07
N ALA A 585 0.38 -12.36 33.59
CA ALA A 585 -0.81 -12.23 32.75
C ALA A 585 -1.86 -11.33 33.41
N LYS A 586 -2.17 -11.57 34.69
CA LYS A 586 -3.10 -10.76 35.47
C LYS A 586 -2.69 -9.29 35.49
N ALA A 587 -1.41 -8.98 35.69
CA ALA A 587 -0.93 -7.60 35.73
C ALA A 587 -1.11 -6.89 34.38
N TYR A 588 -0.72 -7.53 33.25
CA TYR A 588 -0.84 -6.92 31.94
C TYR A 588 -2.30 -6.83 31.47
N LEU A 589 -3.15 -7.80 31.79
CA LEU A 589 -4.59 -7.71 31.49
C LEU A 589 -5.28 -6.59 32.27
N LEU A 590 -4.90 -6.34 33.51
CA LEU A 590 -5.37 -5.19 34.29
C LEU A 590 -4.91 -3.86 33.66
N LEU A 591 -3.67 -3.77 33.18
CA LEU A 591 -3.19 -2.61 32.43
C LEU A 591 -3.98 -2.40 31.14
N ALA A 592 -4.28 -3.48 30.41
CA ALA A 592 -5.11 -3.43 29.19
C ALA A 592 -6.52 -2.90 29.49
N ILE A 593 -7.14 -3.34 30.57
CA ILE A 593 -8.46 -2.88 31.03
C ILE A 593 -8.41 -1.41 31.48
N LEU A 594 -7.37 -1.02 32.22
CA LEU A 594 -7.16 0.38 32.61
C LEU A 594 -7.06 1.30 31.40
N GLN A 595 -6.39 0.86 30.35
CA GLN A 595 -6.23 1.59 29.09
C GLN A 595 -7.54 1.63 28.27
N ASN A 596 -8.25 0.50 28.19
CA ASN A 596 -9.53 0.39 27.50
C ASN A 596 -10.55 -0.36 28.36
N PRO A 597 -11.36 0.35 29.16
CA PRO A 597 -12.39 -0.25 30.00
C PRO A 597 -13.52 -0.97 29.24
N ASN A 598 -13.60 -0.85 27.95
CA ASN A 598 -14.59 -1.52 27.10
C ASN A 598 -14.03 -2.76 26.39
N ASN A 599 -12.84 -3.24 26.75
CA ASN A 599 -12.23 -4.41 26.16
C ASN A 599 -12.79 -5.71 26.76
N ALA A 600 -13.87 -6.22 26.18
CA ALA A 600 -14.53 -7.47 26.61
C ALA A 600 -13.57 -8.67 26.61
N GLY A 601 -12.65 -8.76 25.62
CA GLY A 601 -11.64 -9.83 25.54
C GLY A 601 -10.67 -9.80 26.71
N ALA A 602 -10.18 -8.64 27.11
CA ALA A 602 -9.30 -8.51 28.27
C ALA A 602 -10.00 -8.92 29.57
N PHE A 603 -11.26 -8.57 29.76
CA PHE A 603 -12.07 -9.02 30.91
C PHE A 603 -12.32 -10.53 30.87
N HIS A 604 -12.63 -11.09 29.69
CA HIS A 604 -12.77 -12.53 29.52
C HIS A 604 -11.51 -13.27 29.96
N ARG A 605 -10.37 -12.89 29.39
CA ARG A 605 -9.09 -13.54 29.66
C ARG A 605 -8.65 -13.36 31.12
N LEU A 606 -8.89 -12.16 31.70
CA LEU A 606 -8.64 -11.91 33.13
C LEU A 606 -9.47 -12.82 34.02
N GLY A 607 -10.77 -13.02 33.69
CA GLY A 607 -11.65 -13.92 34.41
C GLY A 607 -11.18 -15.37 34.36
N VAL A 608 -10.68 -15.82 33.21
CA VAL A 608 -10.08 -17.17 33.05
C VAL A 608 -8.80 -17.29 33.90
N VAL A 609 -7.94 -16.26 33.92
CA VAL A 609 -6.72 -16.22 34.74
C VAL A 609 -7.06 -16.26 36.24
N HIS A 610 -8.06 -15.48 36.68
CA HIS A 610 -8.53 -15.54 38.08
C HIS A 610 -9.07 -16.94 38.44
N LEU A 611 -9.80 -17.57 37.53
CA LEU A 611 -10.31 -18.94 37.73
C LEU A 611 -9.15 -19.95 37.91
N GLN A 612 -8.10 -19.85 37.11
CA GLN A 612 -6.90 -20.70 37.22
C GLN A 612 -6.11 -20.45 38.47
N LEU A 613 -6.10 -19.21 39.00
CA LEU A 613 -5.49 -18.85 40.27
C LEU A 613 -6.31 -19.23 41.50
N GLY A 614 -7.57 -19.71 41.29
CA GLY A 614 -8.50 -20.00 42.40
C GLY A 614 -9.14 -18.76 43.02
N GLU A 615 -9.07 -17.62 42.35
CA GLU A 615 -9.62 -16.32 42.78
C GLU A 615 -11.07 -16.19 42.24
N PHE A 616 -11.98 -17.07 42.66
CA PHE A 616 -13.28 -17.29 42.03
C PHE A 616 -14.22 -16.07 42.06
N GLU A 617 -14.16 -15.25 43.10
CA GLU A 617 -14.93 -14.01 43.21
C GLU A 617 -14.56 -13.03 42.09
N PHE A 618 -13.26 -12.75 41.91
CA PHE A 618 -12.74 -11.89 40.84
C PHE A 618 -12.96 -12.51 39.46
N ALA A 619 -12.96 -13.84 39.35
CA ALA A 619 -13.29 -14.51 38.10
C ALA A 619 -14.74 -14.22 37.67
N VAL A 620 -15.70 -14.32 38.61
CA VAL A 620 -17.12 -14.01 38.37
C VAL A 620 -17.27 -12.55 37.95
N GLU A 621 -16.70 -11.59 38.71
CA GLU A 621 -16.79 -10.17 38.37
C GLU A 621 -16.25 -9.86 36.97
N SER A 622 -15.08 -10.38 36.62
CA SER A 622 -14.45 -10.14 35.33
C SER A 622 -15.27 -10.74 34.18
N LEU A 623 -15.78 -11.97 34.33
CA LEU A 623 -16.60 -12.63 33.29
C LEU A 623 -18.01 -12.02 33.15
N GLU A 624 -18.60 -11.53 34.25
CA GLU A 624 -19.86 -10.77 34.19
C GLU A 624 -19.68 -9.45 33.42
N GLU A 625 -18.56 -8.75 33.64
CA GLU A 625 -18.25 -7.53 32.90
C GLU A 625 -17.96 -7.82 31.42
N SER A 626 -17.22 -8.88 31.12
CA SER A 626 -17.04 -9.33 29.72
C SER A 626 -18.37 -9.60 29.03
N ASN A 627 -19.27 -10.36 29.69
CA ASN A 627 -20.60 -10.65 29.13
C ASN A 627 -21.51 -9.42 29.04
N ARG A 628 -21.32 -8.43 29.92
CA ARG A 628 -22.04 -7.14 29.83
C ARG A 628 -21.60 -6.35 28.60
N LEU A 629 -20.30 -6.34 28.31
CA LEU A 629 -19.72 -5.62 27.17
C LEU A 629 -19.98 -6.32 25.83
N TYR A 630 -19.94 -7.66 25.82
CA TYR A 630 -20.22 -8.47 24.64
C TYR A 630 -21.15 -9.63 25.02
N PRO A 631 -22.47 -9.44 24.95
CA PRO A 631 -23.46 -10.41 25.40
C PRO A 631 -23.52 -11.63 24.49
N GLY A 632 -23.66 -12.82 25.11
CA GLY A 632 -23.95 -14.07 24.40
C GLY A 632 -22.72 -14.80 23.88
N ASP A 633 -21.52 -14.39 24.24
CA ASP A 633 -20.32 -15.19 23.95
C ASP A 633 -20.33 -16.50 24.72
N THR A 634 -20.38 -17.62 24.00
CA THR A 634 -20.53 -18.97 24.57
C THR A 634 -19.36 -19.36 25.47
N ALA A 635 -18.14 -18.93 25.12
CA ALA A 635 -16.95 -19.20 25.92
C ALA A 635 -16.99 -18.43 27.26
N THR A 636 -17.35 -17.17 27.22
CA THR A 636 -17.52 -16.34 28.42
C THR A 636 -18.60 -16.90 29.35
N LEU A 637 -19.74 -17.30 28.79
CA LEU A 637 -20.83 -17.90 29.58
C LEU A 637 -20.41 -19.23 30.21
N PHE A 638 -19.69 -20.09 29.50
CA PHE A 638 -19.17 -21.34 30.01
C PHE A 638 -18.24 -21.14 31.23
N TYR A 639 -17.25 -20.23 31.10
CA TYR A 639 -16.32 -19.92 32.18
C TYR A 639 -17.02 -19.20 33.36
N LEU A 640 -18.01 -18.38 33.10
CA LEU A 640 -18.80 -17.72 34.13
C LEU A 640 -19.56 -18.72 35.01
N GLU A 641 -20.26 -19.68 34.42
CA GLU A 641 -20.94 -20.74 35.14
C GLU A 641 -19.97 -21.63 35.93
N THR A 642 -18.81 -21.93 35.33
CA THR A 642 -17.73 -22.66 36.00
C THR A 642 -17.24 -21.88 37.23
N ALA A 643 -16.99 -20.56 37.11
CA ALA A 643 -16.52 -19.72 38.20
C ALA A 643 -17.57 -19.63 39.32
N LYS A 644 -18.86 -19.44 38.99
CA LYS A 644 -19.96 -19.44 39.96
C LYS A 644 -20.10 -20.78 40.72
N THR A 645 -19.89 -21.88 40.03
CA THR A 645 -19.93 -23.22 40.65
C THR A 645 -18.77 -23.38 41.60
N LYS A 646 -17.55 -23.03 41.21
CA LYS A 646 -16.37 -23.10 42.07
C LYS A 646 -16.43 -22.15 43.28
N GLN A 647 -17.01 -20.97 43.09
CA GLN A 647 -17.25 -20.02 44.16
C GLN A 647 -18.19 -20.60 45.25
N ARG A 648 -19.27 -21.30 44.84
CA ARG A 648 -20.19 -21.95 45.77
C ARG A 648 -19.63 -23.18 46.47
N GLU A 649 -18.67 -23.86 45.87
CA GLU A 649 -17.98 -25.04 46.46
C GLU A 649 -16.91 -24.63 47.48
N GLN A 650 -16.46 -23.37 47.48
CA GLN A 650 -15.51 -22.89 48.53
C GLN A 650 -16.25 -22.73 49.86
N PRO A 651 -15.81 -23.38 50.91
CA PRO A 651 -16.34 -23.12 52.25
C PRO A 651 -16.01 -21.66 52.63
N GLU A 652 -17.03 -20.95 53.19
CA GLU A 652 -16.82 -19.61 53.71
C GLU A 652 -15.60 -19.62 54.66
N ARG A 653 -14.51 -18.98 54.20
CA ARG A 653 -13.38 -18.71 55.12
C ARG A 653 -13.87 -17.61 56.07
N ARG A 654 -14.32 -18.07 57.27
CA ARG A 654 -14.60 -17.22 58.41
C ARG A 654 -13.30 -16.72 59.05
#